data_d4f89bca03fee391a3a2dfea28bed12c
#
_entry.id   d4f89bca03fee391a3a2dfea28bed12c
#
_cell.length_a   1.000
_cell.length_b   1.000
_cell.length_c   1.000
_cell.angle_alpha   90.00
_cell.angle_beta   90.00
_cell.angle_gamma   90.00
#
_symmetry.space_group_name_H-M   'P 1'
#
loop_
_entity.id
_entity.type
_entity.pdbx_description
1 polymer ?
#
loop_
_entity_poly.entity_id
_entity_poly.type
_entity_poly.pdbx_seq_one_letter_code
_entity_poly.pdbx_strand_id
1 'polypeptide(L)'
;MKLDKKYEEQVYAGVLGKIIGVYLGRPFEGWTYERIMEELGPINYYVNDKLKQPICVTDDDITGTFTFLRALRDFNYDKNITAKQIGQTWLNNLIEDRTILWWGGKGNSTEDTAYQNLKQGIHAPESGSIAMNGKTVAEQIGAQIFIDGWALVSPGNPEQAVKLAKEAGSVSHDGEAVYGAQMIAAMESLAFVEKDISKIINESKRFIPKDSTIFKLISDIQDWSAGNIDWEQAREKIAGKYGYDKYLGNCHMVPNHALIIMSLLFGDDDFQKTLMIVNTAGWDTDCNSGNVGCILGIKNGLAGLKTGPDYLSPINDTIYCPTAIGGETITDALTESYKIINTARNLERQGDVVVKGGARYHFNLPESTQSWKVNDLDDNNPSTFISNIEYKSEIGERALEIKFNDLSNGLSSECYVDTFFPEDLTKLEGMARERFFHYDFISCPIVYSGQKIKTQLISNSNKDIIANLFVKYWGENDKLIKLNSEEFFFQNNESKDIEWDVPDTGSNPIAQIGISISSSEKVSGKLIINYLDIFGEPKITFKKPEHIANPKRGVSQDTPFYGHMWKNNFVQAIDKWETRWKEPFRITQNIGRGVVFTGNDKWTNYAVSSKLNFHLVKSGGIIARVQGLKRYYALEVTSKNKLRIAKMYYELETLKEVDFNFEFFTDYNLTLQVNDNKIKGYLDGKLVIETEDKNNSLSSGGAGIVAEDGTMCTNEISIS
;
A
#
# COMPACT_ATOMS: atom_id res chain seq x y z
N MET A 1 9.74 8.83 -24.12
CA MET A 1 10.86 7.92 -23.73
C MET A 1 10.45 6.47 -24.00
N LYS A 2 11.39 5.52 -24.18
CA LYS A 2 11.05 4.09 -24.24
C LYS A 2 10.81 3.56 -22.83
N LEU A 3 9.82 2.66 -22.68
CA LEU A 3 9.50 1.98 -21.41
C LEU A 3 10.33 0.68 -21.32
N ASP A 4 11.65 0.84 -21.26
CA ASP A 4 12.67 -0.21 -21.21
C ASP A 4 13.25 -0.37 -19.79
N LYS A 5 14.26 -1.23 -19.63
CA LYS A 5 14.93 -1.45 -18.33
C LYS A 5 15.45 -0.18 -17.66
N LYS A 6 15.94 0.78 -18.44
CA LYS A 6 16.40 2.05 -17.88
C LYS A 6 15.24 2.81 -17.22
N TYR A 7 14.08 2.81 -17.88
CA TYR A 7 12.86 3.36 -17.29
C TYR A 7 12.47 2.60 -16.01
N GLU A 8 12.49 1.26 -16.03
CA GLU A 8 12.16 0.44 -14.86
C GLU A 8 13.05 0.77 -13.66
N GLU A 9 14.38 0.87 -13.88
CA GLU A 9 15.34 1.25 -12.82
C GLU A 9 15.13 2.68 -12.32
N GLN A 10 14.78 3.62 -13.21
CA GLN A 10 14.51 5.01 -12.81
C GLN A 10 13.20 5.13 -12.01
N VAL A 11 12.14 4.37 -12.36
CA VAL A 11 10.91 4.31 -11.57
C VAL A 11 11.20 3.76 -10.18
N TYR A 12 11.94 2.66 -10.10
CA TYR A 12 12.30 2.06 -8.81
C TYR A 12 13.16 3.00 -7.96
N ALA A 13 14.13 3.69 -8.54
CA ALA A 13 14.92 4.70 -7.85
C ALA A 13 14.07 5.89 -7.39
N GLY A 14 13.09 6.31 -8.18
CA GLY A 14 12.11 7.35 -7.80
C GLY A 14 11.25 6.91 -6.62
N VAL A 15 10.71 5.69 -6.65
CA VAL A 15 9.92 5.12 -5.54
C VAL A 15 10.77 4.99 -4.28
N LEU A 16 12.00 4.48 -4.38
CA LEU A 16 12.92 4.43 -3.23
C LEU A 16 13.24 5.83 -2.69
N GLY A 17 13.53 6.78 -3.58
CA GLY A 17 13.78 8.17 -3.18
C GLY A 17 12.59 8.78 -2.44
N LYS A 18 11.36 8.53 -2.92
CA LYS A 18 10.10 8.95 -2.26
C LYS A 18 10.01 8.41 -0.85
N ILE A 19 10.12 7.08 -0.67
CA ILE A 19 9.94 6.47 0.66
C ILE A 19 11.08 6.80 1.62
N ILE A 20 12.32 6.94 1.12
CA ILE A 20 13.45 7.44 1.93
C ILE A 20 13.14 8.85 2.45
N GLY A 21 12.70 9.75 1.56
CA GLY A 21 12.36 11.11 1.91
C GLY A 21 11.28 11.17 2.98
N VAL A 22 10.16 10.49 2.78
CA VAL A 22 9.04 10.46 3.73
C VAL A 22 9.48 9.90 5.07
N TYR A 23 10.10 8.72 5.12
CA TYR A 23 10.53 8.13 6.38
C TYR A 23 11.61 8.93 7.11
N LEU A 24 12.43 9.69 6.37
CA LEU A 24 13.43 10.58 6.97
C LEU A 24 12.76 11.78 7.65
N GLY A 25 11.77 12.41 7.02
CA GLY A 25 11.11 13.61 7.49
C GLY A 25 10.01 13.39 8.54
N ARG A 26 9.33 12.24 8.48
CA ARG A 26 8.16 11.88 9.28
C ARG A 26 8.31 12.05 10.81
N PRO A 27 9.46 11.71 11.44
CA PRO A 27 9.59 11.78 12.91
C PRO A 27 9.45 13.18 13.50
N PHE A 28 9.69 14.22 12.73
CA PHE A 28 9.69 15.63 13.17
C PHE A 28 8.87 16.55 12.26
N GLU A 29 7.91 15.97 11.53
CA GLU A 29 6.90 16.71 10.75
C GLU A 29 6.25 17.82 11.60
N GLY A 30 6.08 19.00 11.00
CA GLY A 30 5.50 20.17 11.66
C GLY A 30 6.45 20.94 12.58
N TRP A 31 7.72 20.51 12.73
CA TRP A 31 8.68 21.25 13.54
C TRP A 31 9.20 22.47 12.79
N THR A 32 9.50 23.53 13.57
CA THR A 32 10.19 24.70 13.03
C THR A 32 11.69 24.43 12.85
N TYR A 33 12.32 25.20 11.97
CA TYR A 33 13.78 25.17 11.77
C TYR A 33 14.55 25.32 13.08
N GLU A 34 14.13 26.29 13.92
CA GLU A 34 14.78 26.59 15.20
C GLU A 34 14.73 25.37 16.12
N ARG A 35 13.57 24.72 16.21
CA ARG A 35 13.39 23.55 17.04
C ARG A 35 14.24 22.36 16.53
N ILE A 36 14.27 22.14 15.22
CA ILE A 36 15.10 21.07 14.62
C ILE A 36 16.57 21.31 14.95
N MET A 37 17.05 22.53 14.73
CA MET A 37 18.46 22.87 15.01
C MET A 37 18.81 22.75 16.49
N GLU A 38 17.91 23.12 17.41
CA GLU A 38 18.11 23.02 18.86
C GLU A 38 18.11 21.56 19.35
N GLU A 39 17.13 20.74 18.92
CA GLU A 39 16.94 19.39 19.46
C GLU A 39 17.69 18.29 18.68
N LEU A 40 17.85 18.43 17.36
CA LEU A 40 18.37 17.39 16.48
C LEU A 40 19.68 17.81 15.77
N GLY A 41 19.87 19.10 15.52
CA GLY A 41 20.89 19.62 14.61
C GLY A 41 20.54 19.38 13.13
N PRO A 42 21.48 19.60 12.20
CA PRO A 42 21.24 19.30 10.78
C PRO A 42 20.89 17.82 10.54
N ILE A 43 19.85 17.59 9.76
CA ILE A 43 19.30 16.23 9.51
C ILE A 43 20.10 15.52 8.41
N ASN A 44 21.16 14.87 8.77
CA ASN A 44 22.05 14.17 7.83
C ASN A 44 21.67 12.69 7.60
N TYR A 45 20.82 12.14 8.45
CA TYR A 45 20.39 10.73 8.44
C TYR A 45 19.13 10.54 9.28
N TYR A 46 18.58 9.32 9.31
CA TYR A 46 17.46 8.96 10.16
C TYR A 46 17.71 9.32 11.63
N VAL A 47 16.75 9.99 12.25
CA VAL A 47 16.80 10.41 13.67
C VAL A 47 15.86 9.58 14.56
N ASN A 48 15.32 8.52 14.01
CA ASN A 48 14.30 7.66 14.62
C ASN A 48 14.75 7.10 15.98
N ASP A 49 16.01 6.70 16.14
CA ASP A 49 16.55 6.21 17.40
C ASP A 49 16.52 7.29 18.49
N LYS A 50 16.84 8.55 18.14
CA LYS A 50 16.78 9.68 19.08
C LYS A 50 15.35 9.96 19.53
N LEU A 51 14.40 9.83 18.61
CA LEU A 51 12.97 10.10 18.85
C LEU A 51 12.19 8.84 19.27
N LYS A 52 12.84 7.69 19.34
CA LYS A 52 12.24 6.38 19.72
C LYS A 52 11.02 6.03 18.88
N GLN A 53 11.15 6.14 17.57
CA GLN A 53 10.09 5.86 16.61
C GLN A 53 10.58 4.85 15.57
N PRO A 54 9.72 3.96 15.05
CA PRO A 54 10.08 3.08 13.93
C PRO A 54 10.33 3.92 12.67
N ILE A 55 11.19 3.41 11.77
CA ILE A 55 11.47 4.08 10.48
C ILE A 55 10.28 3.88 9.54
N CYS A 56 9.91 2.62 9.28
CA CYS A 56 8.79 2.31 8.41
C CYS A 56 7.47 2.37 9.18
N VAL A 57 6.60 3.26 8.81
CA VAL A 57 5.30 3.50 9.45
C VAL A 57 4.18 3.52 8.41
N THR A 58 2.93 3.44 8.87
CA THR A 58 1.78 3.83 8.04
C THR A 58 1.80 5.33 7.85
N ASP A 59 1.67 5.77 6.61
CA ASP A 59 1.84 7.15 6.24
C ASP A 59 0.92 7.51 5.07
N ASP A 60 0.29 8.68 5.11
CA ASP A 60 -0.63 9.12 4.06
C ASP A 60 0.09 9.53 2.78
N ASP A 61 1.27 10.14 2.88
CA ASP A 61 2.10 10.54 1.74
C ASP A 61 2.49 9.36 0.86
N ILE A 62 2.83 8.23 1.50
CA ILE A 62 3.15 6.97 0.82
C ILE A 62 1.86 6.30 0.34
N THR A 63 0.88 6.12 1.23
CA THR A 63 -0.35 5.39 0.92
C THR A 63 -1.15 6.09 -0.18
N GLY A 64 -1.28 7.41 -0.11
CA GLY A 64 -2.01 8.21 -1.11
C GLY A 64 -1.36 8.15 -2.49
N THR A 65 -0.02 8.25 -2.55
CA THR A 65 0.75 8.17 -3.79
C THR A 65 0.45 6.90 -4.58
N PHE A 66 0.45 5.73 -3.94
CA PHE A 66 0.24 4.45 -4.63
C PHE A 66 -1.25 4.09 -4.77
N THR A 67 -2.09 4.48 -3.81
CA THR A 67 -3.51 4.14 -3.80
C THR A 67 -4.32 4.92 -4.83
N PHE A 68 -4.11 6.23 -4.93
CA PHE A 68 -4.92 7.06 -5.84
C PHE A 68 -4.60 6.79 -7.30
N LEU A 69 -3.38 6.37 -7.61
CA LEU A 69 -2.99 5.94 -8.96
C LEU A 69 -3.78 4.71 -9.45
N ARG A 70 -4.33 3.89 -8.53
CA ARG A 70 -5.18 2.73 -8.89
C ARG A 70 -6.36 3.12 -9.78
N ALA A 71 -6.77 4.39 -9.77
CA ALA A 71 -7.80 4.91 -10.65
C ALA A 71 -7.51 4.65 -12.13
N LEU A 72 -6.25 4.72 -12.57
CA LEU A 72 -5.90 4.42 -13.95
C LEU A 72 -6.23 2.96 -14.31
N ARG A 73 -5.90 2.01 -13.44
CA ARG A 73 -6.28 0.59 -13.60
C ARG A 73 -7.80 0.40 -13.57
N ASP A 74 -8.45 1.02 -12.60
CA ASP A 74 -9.89 0.88 -12.37
C ASP A 74 -10.73 1.39 -13.53
N PHE A 75 -10.20 2.37 -14.29
CA PHE A 75 -10.83 2.98 -15.48
C PHE A 75 -10.09 2.64 -16.78
N ASN A 76 -9.55 1.41 -16.90
CA ASN A 76 -9.00 0.82 -18.11
C ASN A 76 -7.88 1.64 -18.75
N TYR A 77 -7.03 2.26 -17.92
CA TYR A 77 -5.85 3.02 -18.34
C TYR A 77 -6.17 4.14 -19.35
N ASP A 78 -7.24 4.90 -19.06
CA ASP A 78 -7.63 6.03 -19.89
C ASP A 78 -6.73 7.26 -19.61
N LYS A 79 -5.98 7.73 -20.62
CA LYS A 79 -5.19 8.97 -20.55
C LYS A 79 -6.03 10.24 -20.32
N ASN A 80 -7.36 10.14 -20.49
CA ASN A 80 -8.31 11.23 -20.28
C ASN A 80 -9.14 11.01 -19.02
N ILE A 81 -8.62 10.22 -18.06
CA ILE A 81 -9.27 10.03 -16.76
C ILE A 81 -9.63 11.39 -16.16
N THR A 82 -10.79 11.46 -15.51
CA THR A 82 -11.34 12.69 -14.93
C THR A 82 -11.24 12.69 -13.41
N ALA A 83 -11.20 13.87 -12.79
CA ALA A 83 -11.24 14.03 -11.34
C ALA A 83 -12.44 13.29 -10.72
N LYS A 84 -13.60 13.28 -11.39
CA LYS A 84 -14.80 12.54 -10.95
C LYS A 84 -14.51 11.03 -10.83
N GLN A 85 -13.85 10.42 -11.81
CA GLN A 85 -13.50 8.99 -11.80
C GLN A 85 -12.47 8.70 -10.70
N ILE A 86 -11.47 9.56 -10.51
CA ILE A 86 -10.49 9.43 -9.45
C ILE A 86 -11.17 9.51 -8.07
N GLY A 87 -12.11 10.43 -7.88
CA GLY A 87 -12.91 10.53 -6.67
C GLY A 87 -13.72 9.26 -6.36
N GLN A 88 -14.18 8.53 -7.38
CA GLN A 88 -14.81 7.21 -7.18
C GLN A 88 -13.81 6.17 -6.65
N THR A 89 -12.55 6.19 -7.11
CA THR A 89 -11.49 5.33 -6.56
C THR A 89 -11.20 5.66 -5.09
N TRP A 90 -11.26 6.93 -4.68
CA TRP A 90 -11.18 7.30 -3.26
C TRP A 90 -12.28 6.62 -2.45
N LEU A 91 -13.54 6.74 -2.87
CA LEU A 91 -14.68 6.09 -2.20
C LEU A 91 -14.62 4.56 -2.18
N ASN A 92 -13.84 3.95 -3.09
CA ASN A 92 -13.61 2.51 -3.11
C ASN A 92 -12.52 2.05 -2.15
N ASN A 93 -11.51 2.89 -1.91
CA ASN A 93 -10.29 2.50 -1.19
C ASN A 93 -10.24 3.01 0.26
N LEU A 94 -11.01 4.05 0.60
CA LEU A 94 -10.94 4.68 1.91
C LEU A 94 -12.11 4.27 2.80
N ILE A 95 -11.80 3.93 4.05
CA ILE A 95 -12.77 3.65 5.11
C ILE A 95 -12.72 4.85 6.06
N GLU A 96 -13.89 5.50 6.24
CA GLU A 96 -14.04 6.66 7.10
C GLU A 96 -13.53 6.40 8.52
N ASP A 97 -12.84 7.35 9.10
CA ASP A 97 -12.26 7.32 10.44
C ASP A 97 -11.27 6.17 10.71
N ARG A 98 -10.80 5.47 9.67
CA ARG A 98 -9.94 4.30 9.84
C ARG A 98 -8.68 4.29 8.99
N THR A 99 -8.80 4.64 7.71
CA THR A 99 -7.65 4.70 6.80
C THR A 99 -6.99 6.08 6.83
N ILE A 100 -6.09 6.36 5.89
CA ILE A 100 -5.47 7.68 5.74
C ILE A 100 -6.52 8.80 5.57
N LEU A 101 -6.10 10.05 5.74
CA LEU A 101 -6.81 11.33 5.51
C LEU A 101 -7.62 11.90 6.69
N TRP A 102 -7.77 11.19 7.81
CA TRP A 102 -8.57 11.67 8.95
C TRP A 102 -7.83 12.59 9.92
N TRP A 103 -6.60 13.01 9.60
CA TRP A 103 -5.90 13.98 10.45
C TRP A 103 -6.67 15.30 10.52
N GLY A 104 -6.97 15.78 11.70
CA GLY A 104 -7.63 17.05 11.94
C GLY A 104 -9.12 17.16 11.55
N GLY A 105 -9.68 16.22 10.79
CA GLY A 105 -11.11 16.16 10.47
C GLY A 105 -11.60 17.16 9.41
N LYS A 106 -12.91 17.13 9.15
CA LYS A 106 -13.59 17.98 8.15
C LYS A 106 -13.38 19.48 8.45
N GLY A 107 -13.00 20.25 7.42
CA GLY A 107 -12.73 21.67 7.51
C GLY A 107 -11.30 21.99 7.95
N ASN A 108 -10.50 20.99 8.33
CA ASN A 108 -9.10 21.09 8.71
C ASN A 108 -8.20 20.25 7.80
N SER A 109 -8.48 18.94 7.67
CA SER A 109 -7.92 18.11 6.61
C SER A 109 -8.59 18.43 5.28
N THR A 110 -7.81 18.74 4.27
CA THR A 110 -8.29 19.00 2.90
C THR A 110 -8.92 17.73 2.32
N GLU A 111 -8.24 16.63 2.49
CA GLU A 111 -8.58 15.33 1.93
C GLU A 111 -9.83 14.75 2.60
N ASP A 112 -9.93 14.82 3.94
CA ASP A 112 -11.15 14.38 4.64
C ASP A 112 -12.33 15.27 4.25
N THR A 113 -12.13 16.57 4.13
CA THR A 113 -13.18 17.51 3.69
C THR A 113 -13.70 17.12 2.30
N ALA A 114 -12.82 16.84 1.34
CA ALA A 114 -13.18 16.41 0.01
C ALA A 114 -13.86 15.03 0.01
N TYR A 115 -13.36 14.07 0.79
CA TYR A 115 -13.97 12.75 0.94
C TYR A 115 -15.41 12.85 1.49
N GLN A 116 -15.65 13.68 2.50
CA GLN A 116 -17.00 13.90 3.04
C GLN A 116 -17.93 14.52 2.00
N ASN A 117 -17.41 15.44 1.16
CA ASN A 117 -18.16 15.99 0.04
C ASN A 117 -18.51 14.91 -1.00
N LEU A 118 -17.53 14.07 -1.38
CA LEU A 118 -17.73 12.93 -2.30
C LEU A 118 -18.80 11.96 -1.76
N LYS A 119 -18.78 11.63 -0.46
CA LYS A 119 -19.82 10.81 0.20
C LYS A 119 -21.21 11.41 0.11
N GLN A 120 -21.32 12.72 0.15
CA GLN A 120 -22.59 13.46 0.01
C GLN A 120 -23.03 13.59 -1.44
N GLY A 121 -22.29 13.02 -2.42
CA GLY A 121 -22.60 13.08 -3.84
C GLY A 121 -22.11 14.34 -4.56
N ILE A 122 -21.30 15.17 -3.90
CA ILE A 122 -20.61 16.30 -4.52
C ILE A 122 -19.37 15.76 -5.22
N HIS A 123 -19.42 15.69 -6.53
CA HIS A 123 -18.35 15.09 -7.32
C HIS A 123 -17.14 16.03 -7.48
N ALA A 124 -15.95 15.45 -7.68
CA ALA A 124 -14.79 16.22 -8.10
C ALA A 124 -15.00 16.78 -9.54
N PRO A 125 -14.46 17.97 -9.84
CA PRO A 125 -13.56 18.81 -9.02
C PRO A 125 -14.27 19.69 -7.98
N GLU A 126 -15.61 19.74 -7.92
CA GLU A 126 -16.35 20.60 -6.99
C GLU A 126 -16.03 20.21 -5.52
N SER A 127 -15.86 18.91 -5.23
CA SER A 127 -15.55 18.39 -3.87
C SER A 127 -14.32 19.03 -3.23
N GLY A 128 -13.30 19.39 -4.02
CA GLY A 128 -12.04 19.99 -3.57
C GLY A 128 -11.95 21.50 -3.78
N SER A 129 -12.97 22.13 -4.38
CA SER A 129 -12.87 23.52 -4.85
C SER A 129 -12.78 24.57 -3.72
N ILE A 130 -12.08 25.66 -4.01
CA ILE A 130 -12.05 26.86 -3.14
C ILE A 130 -13.47 27.39 -2.88
N ALA A 131 -14.34 27.33 -3.88
CA ALA A 131 -15.72 27.79 -3.77
C ALA A 131 -16.52 27.00 -2.71
N MET A 132 -16.24 25.71 -2.58
CA MET A 132 -16.90 24.81 -1.62
C MET A 132 -16.26 24.87 -0.23
N ASN A 133 -14.92 24.80 -0.16
CA ASN A 133 -14.17 24.51 1.06
C ASN A 133 -13.41 25.72 1.62
N GLY A 134 -13.34 26.82 0.87
CA GLY A 134 -12.51 27.96 1.21
C GLY A 134 -11.03 27.77 0.85
N LYS A 135 -10.34 28.89 0.68
CA LYS A 135 -8.96 28.91 0.17
C LYS A 135 -7.97 28.22 1.11
N THR A 136 -8.08 28.43 2.42
CA THR A 136 -7.17 27.84 3.42
C THR A 136 -7.22 26.31 3.39
N VAL A 137 -8.40 25.71 3.24
CA VAL A 137 -8.55 24.26 3.18
C VAL A 137 -8.14 23.72 1.81
N ALA A 138 -8.49 24.40 0.72
CA ALA A 138 -8.25 23.90 -0.63
C ALA A 138 -6.79 24.03 -1.12
N GLU A 139 -5.95 24.86 -0.47
CA GLU A 139 -4.57 25.12 -0.91
C GLU A 139 -3.49 24.49 -0.02
N GLN A 140 -3.79 23.32 0.59
CA GLN A 140 -2.79 22.55 1.34
C GLN A 140 -1.92 21.68 0.39
N ILE A 141 -0.87 21.04 0.92
CA ILE A 141 0.17 20.36 0.11
C ILE A 141 -0.25 19.01 -0.45
N GLY A 142 -1.32 18.39 0.04
CA GLY A 142 -1.71 17.02 -0.31
C GLY A 142 -1.86 16.77 -1.81
N ALA A 143 -2.31 17.75 -2.62
CA ALA A 143 -2.33 17.60 -4.07
C ALA A 143 -0.96 17.28 -4.65
N GLN A 144 0.10 17.86 -4.09
CA GLN A 144 1.47 17.71 -4.55
C GLN A 144 2.11 16.42 -4.06
N ILE A 145 1.92 16.08 -2.78
CA ILE A 145 2.60 14.92 -2.19
C ILE A 145 2.08 13.59 -2.75
N PHE A 146 0.83 13.52 -3.18
CA PHE A 146 0.27 12.30 -3.79
C PHE A 146 0.52 12.18 -5.30
N ILE A 147 1.32 13.09 -5.90
CA ILE A 147 1.38 13.22 -7.35
C ILE A 147 2.44 12.34 -8.01
N ASP A 148 3.45 11.87 -7.27
CA ASP A 148 4.61 11.19 -7.84
C ASP A 148 4.22 10.00 -8.74
N GLY A 149 3.28 9.15 -8.32
CA GLY A 149 2.81 8.03 -9.16
C GLY A 149 2.25 8.47 -10.50
N TRP A 150 1.54 9.59 -10.55
CA TRP A 150 0.94 10.16 -11.77
C TRP A 150 1.98 10.73 -12.74
N ALA A 151 3.10 11.20 -12.21
CA ALA A 151 4.23 11.66 -12.99
C ALA A 151 5.07 10.50 -13.53
N LEU A 152 5.36 9.51 -12.69
CA LEU A 152 6.16 8.32 -13.02
C LEU A 152 5.58 7.52 -14.19
N VAL A 153 4.26 7.53 -14.41
CA VAL A 153 3.62 6.88 -15.57
C VAL A 153 3.74 7.70 -16.89
N SER A 154 4.35 8.88 -16.85
CA SER A 154 4.48 9.79 -18.00
C SER A 154 5.94 10.21 -18.25
N PRO A 155 6.91 9.27 -18.41
CA PRO A 155 8.34 9.58 -18.47
C PRO A 155 8.68 10.41 -19.73
N GLY A 156 9.27 11.60 -19.51
CA GLY A 156 9.67 12.54 -20.58
C GLY A 156 8.47 13.11 -21.37
N ASN A 157 7.28 13.10 -20.79
CA ASN A 157 6.06 13.68 -21.36
C ASN A 157 5.37 14.57 -20.32
N PRO A 158 5.93 15.76 -20.05
CA PRO A 158 5.42 16.65 -19.00
C PRO A 158 3.99 17.15 -19.29
N GLU A 159 3.56 17.25 -20.54
CA GLU A 159 2.19 17.63 -20.90
C GLU A 159 1.17 16.61 -20.36
N GLN A 160 1.46 15.31 -20.53
CA GLN A 160 0.60 14.25 -20.00
C GLN A 160 0.65 14.20 -18.46
N ALA A 161 1.84 14.33 -17.86
CA ALA A 161 2.01 14.36 -16.41
C ALA A 161 1.20 15.50 -15.77
N VAL A 162 1.30 16.72 -16.31
CA VAL A 162 0.56 17.91 -15.86
C VAL A 162 -0.94 17.75 -16.00
N LYS A 163 -1.40 17.13 -17.09
CA LYS A 163 -2.83 16.84 -17.29
C LYS A 163 -3.36 15.86 -16.24
N LEU A 164 -2.66 14.76 -16.00
CA LEU A 164 -3.03 13.78 -14.98
C LEU A 164 -2.97 14.39 -13.58
N ALA A 165 -1.93 15.18 -13.29
CA ALA A 165 -1.77 15.87 -12.02
C ALA A 165 -2.91 16.85 -11.73
N LYS A 166 -3.38 17.58 -12.73
CA LYS A 166 -4.56 18.46 -12.59
C LYS A 166 -5.80 17.68 -12.19
N GLU A 167 -6.10 16.60 -12.87
CA GLU A 167 -7.28 15.79 -12.57
C GLU A 167 -7.18 15.15 -11.18
N ALA A 168 -6.00 14.59 -10.82
CA ALA A 168 -5.78 13.97 -9.52
C ALA A 168 -5.83 14.99 -8.37
N GLY A 169 -5.13 16.11 -8.50
CA GLY A 169 -5.13 17.16 -7.48
C GLY A 169 -6.50 17.80 -7.27
N SER A 170 -7.28 17.94 -8.35
CA SER A 170 -8.61 18.55 -8.29
C SER A 170 -9.69 17.68 -7.62
N VAL A 171 -9.36 16.47 -7.17
CA VAL A 171 -10.29 15.67 -6.35
C VAL A 171 -10.52 16.36 -5.00
N SER A 172 -9.48 16.89 -4.41
CA SER A 172 -9.46 17.43 -3.04
C SER A 172 -9.00 18.88 -2.94
N HIS A 173 -8.27 19.39 -3.93
CA HIS A 173 -7.59 20.70 -3.88
C HIS A 173 -7.96 21.59 -5.06
N ASP A 174 -7.57 22.87 -4.93
CA ASP A 174 -7.78 23.89 -5.97
C ASP A 174 -6.66 24.96 -5.89
N GLY A 175 -6.65 25.89 -6.86
CA GLY A 175 -5.76 27.05 -6.86
C GLY A 175 -4.27 26.70 -6.85
N GLU A 176 -3.52 27.34 -5.95
CA GLU A 176 -2.06 27.20 -5.86
C GLU A 176 -1.63 25.75 -5.55
N ALA A 177 -2.45 24.96 -4.87
CA ALA A 177 -2.17 23.55 -4.59
C ALA A 177 -2.12 22.72 -5.87
N VAL A 178 -3.05 22.93 -6.78
CA VAL A 178 -3.06 22.23 -8.07
C VAL A 178 -1.88 22.69 -8.94
N TYR A 179 -1.49 23.97 -8.88
CA TYR A 179 -0.31 24.45 -9.61
C TYR A 179 0.99 23.86 -9.06
N GLY A 180 1.12 23.72 -7.74
CA GLY A 180 2.25 23.02 -7.12
C GLY A 180 2.34 21.57 -7.57
N ALA A 181 1.22 20.82 -7.55
CA ALA A 181 1.15 19.44 -8.04
C ALA A 181 1.55 19.33 -9.53
N GLN A 182 1.05 20.23 -10.38
CA GLN A 182 1.42 20.26 -11.79
C GLN A 182 2.92 20.54 -11.99
N MET A 183 3.49 21.41 -11.15
CA MET A 183 4.92 21.73 -11.18
C MET A 183 5.77 20.52 -10.84
N ILE A 184 5.48 19.80 -9.73
CA ILE A 184 6.20 18.58 -9.34
C ILE A 184 6.05 17.50 -10.41
N ALA A 185 4.83 17.25 -10.90
CA ALA A 185 4.61 16.23 -11.93
C ALA A 185 5.40 16.53 -13.23
N ALA A 186 5.50 17.77 -13.63
CA ALA A 186 6.32 18.16 -14.77
C ALA A 186 7.82 17.94 -14.50
N MET A 187 8.30 18.30 -13.31
CA MET A 187 9.69 18.11 -12.92
C MET A 187 10.09 16.64 -12.89
N GLU A 188 9.29 15.77 -12.30
CA GLU A 188 9.52 14.32 -12.25
C GLU A 188 9.48 13.70 -13.65
N SER A 189 8.51 14.06 -14.47
CA SER A 189 8.46 13.60 -15.87
C SER A 189 9.71 13.99 -16.66
N LEU A 190 10.20 15.21 -16.48
CA LEU A 190 11.43 15.70 -17.15
C LEU A 190 12.69 15.06 -16.58
N ALA A 191 12.72 14.71 -15.29
CA ALA A 191 13.87 14.09 -14.63
C ALA A 191 14.30 12.74 -15.26
N PHE A 192 13.41 12.06 -15.97
CA PHE A 192 13.74 10.87 -16.76
C PHE A 192 14.72 11.15 -17.92
N VAL A 193 14.72 12.37 -18.45
CA VAL A 193 15.41 12.71 -19.71
C VAL A 193 16.36 13.90 -19.59
N GLU A 194 16.18 14.81 -18.64
CA GLU A 194 17.03 15.96 -18.35
C GLU A 194 17.81 15.75 -17.05
N LYS A 195 19.08 16.20 -17.03
CA LYS A 195 19.96 16.05 -15.86
C LYS A 195 20.25 17.38 -15.15
N ASP A 196 19.98 18.50 -15.79
CA ASP A 196 20.17 19.83 -15.22
C ASP A 196 18.89 20.24 -14.45
N ILE A 197 18.99 20.32 -13.13
CA ILE A 197 17.86 20.65 -12.26
C ILE A 197 17.28 22.06 -12.55
N SER A 198 18.14 23.01 -12.92
CA SER A 198 17.70 24.37 -13.26
C SER A 198 16.88 24.38 -14.55
N LYS A 199 17.24 23.56 -15.54
CA LYS A 199 16.44 23.37 -16.75
C LYS A 199 15.13 22.66 -16.47
N ILE A 200 15.13 21.61 -15.65
CA ILE A 200 13.92 20.90 -15.20
C ILE A 200 12.94 21.91 -14.60
N ILE A 201 13.39 22.72 -13.64
CA ILE A 201 12.56 23.76 -13.00
C ILE A 201 12.03 24.76 -14.03
N ASN A 202 12.89 25.28 -14.90
CA ASN A 202 12.51 26.29 -15.89
C ASN A 202 11.49 25.79 -16.92
N GLU A 203 11.66 24.57 -17.42
CA GLU A 203 10.71 23.97 -18.37
C GLU A 203 9.37 23.67 -17.67
N SER A 204 9.39 23.21 -16.43
CA SER A 204 8.19 22.90 -15.66
C SER A 204 7.35 24.14 -15.35
N LYS A 205 7.96 25.29 -15.07
CA LYS A 205 7.26 26.57 -14.86
C LYS A 205 6.35 26.99 -16.01
N ARG A 206 6.56 26.45 -17.22
CA ARG A 206 5.75 26.81 -18.41
C ARG A 206 4.32 26.26 -18.33
N PHE A 207 4.07 25.30 -17.45
CA PHE A 207 2.78 24.62 -17.33
C PHE A 207 1.84 25.27 -16.29
N ILE A 208 2.31 26.26 -15.54
CA ILE A 208 1.51 26.98 -14.54
C ILE A 208 1.33 28.46 -14.91
N PRO A 209 0.27 29.14 -14.39
CA PRO A 209 0.02 30.55 -14.69
C PRO A 209 1.17 31.45 -14.21
N LYS A 210 1.60 32.39 -15.05
CA LYS A 210 2.69 33.31 -14.72
C LYS A 210 2.37 34.27 -13.59
N ASP A 211 1.11 34.53 -13.33
CA ASP A 211 0.59 35.38 -12.25
C ASP A 211 0.34 34.63 -10.94
N SER A 212 0.46 33.28 -10.94
CA SER A 212 0.32 32.45 -9.73
C SER A 212 1.40 32.77 -8.69
N THR A 213 1.11 32.47 -7.45
CA THR A 213 2.06 32.61 -6.33
C THR A 213 3.22 31.64 -6.50
N ILE A 214 2.93 30.40 -6.89
CA ILE A 214 3.94 29.36 -7.16
C ILE A 214 4.94 29.80 -8.25
N PHE A 215 4.47 30.38 -9.35
CA PHE A 215 5.38 30.86 -10.39
C PHE A 215 6.31 31.96 -9.87
N LYS A 216 5.77 32.93 -9.08
CA LYS A 216 6.53 34.05 -8.52
C LYS A 216 7.56 33.57 -7.49
N LEU A 217 7.17 32.69 -6.57
CA LEU A 217 8.08 32.17 -5.54
C LEU A 217 9.27 31.41 -6.16
N ILE A 218 9.01 30.59 -7.22
CA ILE A 218 10.08 29.88 -7.91
C ILE A 218 11.05 30.89 -8.55
N SER A 219 10.54 31.97 -9.16
CA SER A 219 11.38 33.02 -9.76
C SER A 219 12.22 33.72 -8.71
N ASP A 220 11.65 34.07 -7.57
CA ASP A 220 12.40 34.67 -6.46
C ASP A 220 13.52 33.77 -5.94
N ILE A 221 13.23 32.47 -5.75
CA ILE A 221 14.23 31.53 -5.22
C ILE A 221 15.36 31.31 -6.26
N GLN A 222 15.03 31.27 -7.55
CA GLN A 222 16.03 31.23 -8.64
C GLN A 222 16.93 32.45 -8.63
N ASP A 223 16.35 33.64 -8.45
CA ASP A 223 17.12 34.89 -8.35
C ASP A 223 18.02 34.89 -7.10
N TRP A 224 17.54 34.38 -5.98
CA TRP A 224 18.34 34.24 -4.76
C TRP A 224 19.47 33.23 -4.91
N SER A 225 19.23 32.08 -5.53
CA SER A 225 20.25 31.04 -5.75
C SER A 225 21.33 31.48 -6.73
N ALA A 226 21.02 32.37 -7.68
CA ALA A 226 22.00 32.99 -8.57
C ALA A 226 22.87 34.06 -7.86
N GLY A 227 22.45 34.51 -6.65
CA GLY A 227 23.18 35.44 -5.81
C GLY A 227 24.28 34.75 -4.99
N ASN A 228 24.94 35.52 -4.15
CA ASN A 228 25.98 35.00 -3.25
C ASN A 228 25.43 34.81 -1.82
N ILE A 229 24.43 33.93 -1.68
CA ILE A 229 23.82 33.56 -0.38
C ILE A 229 23.85 32.05 -0.22
N ASP A 230 23.83 31.58 1.03
CA ASP A 230 23.65 30.17 1.36
C ASP A 230 22.15 29.78 1.48
N TRP A 231 21.89 28.49 1.69
CA TRP A 231 20.53 27.96 1.78
C TRP A 231 19.81 28.45 3.06
N GLU A 232 20.53 28.67 4.15
CA GLU A 232 19.99 29.22 5.41
C GLU A 232 19.46 30.64 5.18
N GLN A 233 20.22 31.48 4.48
CA GLN A 233 19.79 32.83 4.12
C GLN A 233 18.60 32.81 3.15
N ALA A 234 18.58 31.87 2.23
CA ALA A 234 17.43 31.66 1.33
C ALA A 234 16.19 31.23 2.10
N ARG A 235 16.34 30.31 3.07
CA ARG A 235 15.26 29.86 3.96
C ARG A 235 14.68 31.04 4.77
N GLU A 236 15.52 31.92 5.31
CA GLU A 236 15.06 33.12 6.01
C GLU A 236 14.26 34.07 5.09
N LYS A 237 14.68 34.22 3.84
CA LYS A 237 13.90 34.99 2.85
C LYS A 237 12.55 34.33 2.54
N ILE A 238 12.51 32.99 2.46
CA ILE A 238 11.26 32.22 2.27
C ILE A 238 10.36 32.46 3.49
N ALA A 239 10.86 32.26 4.70
CA ALA A 239 10.08 32.52 5.92
C ALA A 239 9.53 33.94 5.97
N GLY A 240 10.36 34.93 5.63
CA GLY A 240 9.97 36.34 5.60
C GLY A 240 8.93 36.72 4.55
N LYS A 241 8.89 36.02 3.39
CA LYS A 241 8.00 36.38 2.26
C LYS A 241 6.86 35.40 2.04
N TYR A 242 7.08 34.09 2.30
CA TYR A 242 6.20 32.97 1.97
C TYR A 242 5.89 32.05 3.16
N GLY A 243 6.20 32.48 4.40
CA GLY A 243 6.02 31.68 5.61
C GLY A 243 4.57 31.53 6.07
N TYR A 244 4.37 30.70 7.08
CA TYR A 244 3.05 30.38 7.64
C TYR A 244 2.34 31.54 8.35
N ASP A 245 3.03 32.63 8.63
CA ASP A 245 2.43 33.90 9.09
C ASP A 245 1.64 34.63 7.98
N LYS A 246 1.79 34.18 6.72
CA LYS A 246 1.13 34.78 5.54
C LYS A 246 0.21 33.78 4.84
N TYR A 247 0.50 32.49 4.93
CA TYR A 247 -0.24 31.41 4.29
C TYR A 247 -0.79 30.48 5.37
N LEU A 248 -2.07 30.63 5.68
CA LEU A 248 -2.73 29.91 6.78
C LEU A 248 -3.03 28.45 6.42
N GLY A 249 -3.17 27.64 7.45
CA GLY A 249 -3.47 26.22 7.36
C GLY A 249 -2.39 25.36 8.02
N ASN A 250 -2.60 24.05 8.04
CA ASN A 250 -1.68 23.12 8.73
C ASN A 250 -0.41 22.87 7.91
N CYS A 251 -0.57 22.68 6.58
CA CYS A 251 0.50 22.34 5.66
C CYS A 251 0.30 23.03 4.30
N HIS A 252 0.27 24.38 4.30
CA HIS A 252 -0.04 25.16 3.09
C HIS A 252 0.98 24.92 1.97
N MET A 253 0.48 24.79 0.71
CA MET A 253 1.28 24.53 -0.48
C MET A 253 2.45 25.54 -0.64
N VAL A 254 2.19 26.83 -0.51
CA VAL A 254 3.16 27.90 -0.86
C VAL A 254 4.46 27.81 -0.05
N PRO A 255 4.45 27.78 1.31
CA PRO A 255 5.69 27.68 2.08
C PRO A 255 6.45 26.36 1.80
N ASN A 256 5.74 25.25 1.64
CA ASN A 256 6.34 23.94 1.47
C ASN A 256 6.92 23.76 0.06
N HIS A 257 6.21 24.17 -0.99
CA HIS A 257 6.76 24.19 -2.35
C HIS A 257 8.04 25.03 -2.45
N ALA A 258 8.09 26.15 -1.72
CA ALA A 258 9.28 27.00 -1.69
C ALA A 258 10.50 26.26 -1.12
N LEU A 259 10.35 25.45 -0.07
CA LEU A 259 11.44 24.65 0.50
C LEU A 259 11.93 23.57 -0.46
N ILE A 260 11.03 22.93 -1.22
CA ILE A 260 11.39 21.95 -2.25
C ILE A 260 12.27 22.61 -3.33
N ILE A 261 11.84 23.74 -3.90
CA ILE A 261 12.60 24.45 -4.94
C ILE A 261 13.95 24.92 -4.39
N MET A 262 13.96 25.46 -3.17
CA MET A 262 15.19 25.89 -2.52
C MET A 262 16.18 24.73 -2.36
N SER A 263 15.75 23.61 -1.78
CA SER A 263 16.63 22.47 -1.56
C SER A 263 17.22 21.89 -2.84
N LEU A 264 16.43 21.82 -3.91
CA LEU A 264 16.89 21.37 -5.22
C LEU A 264 17.94 22.30 -5.85
N LEU A 265 17.81 23.62 -5.64
CA LEU A 265 18.75 24.62 -6.18
C LEU A 265 20.05 24.75 -5.37
N PHE A 266 20.01 24.50 -4.04
CA PHE A 266 21.17 24.61 -3.14
C PHE A 266 21.80 23.25 -2.78
N GLY A 267 21.22 22.17 -3.18
CA GLY A 267 21.65 20.80 -2.87
C GLY A 267 22.80 20.27 -3.71
N ASP A 268 23.34 21.04 -4.67
CA ASP A 268 24.46 20.66 -5.54
C ASP A 268 24.27 19.33 -6.29
N ASP A 269 23.01 18.97 -6.56
CA ASP A 269 22.63 17.70 -7.19
C ASP A 269 22.99 16.44 -6.37
N ASP A 270 23.40 16.62 -5.12
CA ASP A 270 23.73 15.57 -4.16
C ASP A 270 22.49 15.16 -3.37
N PHE A 271 22.19 13.86 -3.34
CA PHE A 271 20.98 13.32 -2.69
C PHE A 271 20.96 13.59 -1.19
N GLN A 272 22.08 13.30 -0.50
CA GLN A 272 22.17 13.50 0.95
C GLN A 272 22.08 14.99 1.31
N LYS A 273 22.83 15.85 0.61
CA LYS A 273 22.85 17.29 0.86
C LYS A 273 21.46 17.90 0.64
N THR A 274 20.78 17.52 -0.44
CA THR A 274 19.45 18.05 -0.74
C THR A 274 18.43 17.61 0.30
N LEU A 275 18.44 16.32 0.70
CA LEU A 275 17.58 15.83 1.79
C LEU A 275 17.89 16.49 3.12
N MET A 276 19.17 16.72 3.42
CA MET A 276 19.60 17.45 4.64
C MET A 276 19.00 18.86 4.65
N ILE A 277 19.11 19.59 3.56
CA ILE A 277 18.56 20.97 3.45
C ILE A 277 17.06 20.96 3.66
N VAL A 278 16.30 20.17 2.91
CA VAL A 278 14.82 20.18 2.95
C VAL A 278 14.29 19.77 4.32
N ASN A 279 14.87 18.76 4.95
CA ASN A 279 14.47 18.28 6.27
C ASN A 279 14.87 19.25 7.39
N THR A 280 16.09 19.82 7.32
CA THR A 280 16.56 20.78 8.33
C THR A 280 15.75 22.09 8.27
N ALA A 281 15.30 22.49 7.08
CA ALA A 281 14.50 23.70 6.89
C ALA A 281 13.16 23.71 7.64
N GLY A 282 12.66 22.54 8.06
CA GLY A 282 11.47 22.38 8.90
C GLY A 282 10.14 22.41 8.14
N TRP A 283 9.06 22.64 8.85
CA TRP A 283 7.66 22.64 8.40
C TRP A 283 7.18 21.23 8.04
N ASP A 284 6.69 21.03 6.84
CA ASP A 284 6.16 19.74 6.37
C ASP A 284 7.30 18.89 5.80
N THR A 285 8.04 18.26 6.68
CA THR A 285 9.34 17.66 6.35
C THR A 285 9.24 16.38 5.55
N ASP A 286 8.25 15.54 5.78
CA ASP A 286 8.03 14.29 5.06
C ASP A 286 7.47 14.52 3.66
N CYS A 287 6.44 15.35 3.53
CA CYS A 287 5.92 15.77 2.23
C CYS A 287 7.03 16.36 1.35
N ASN A 288 7.77 17.33 1.89
CA ASN A 288 8.80 18.05 1.13
C ASN A 288 9.94 17.12 0.70
N SER A 289 10.45 16.30 1.63
CA SER A 289 11.55 15.39 1.30
C SER A 289 11.11 14.18 0.47
N GLY A 290 9.84 13.77 0.54
CA GLY A 290 9.28 12.75 -0.32
C GLY A 290 9.32 13.15 -1.81
N ASN A 291 8.84 14.34 -2.17
CA ASN A 291 8.92 14.83 -3.55
C ASN A 291 10.37 15.06 -4.01
N VAL A 292 11.22 15.66 -3.16
CA VAL A 292 12.66 15.85 -3.47
C VAL A 292 13.35 14.52 -3.71
N GLY A 293 13.10 13.54 -2.86
CA GLY A 293 13.65 12.20 -2.98
C GLY A 293 13.23 11.51 -4.28
N CYS A 294 11.94 11.62 -4.68
CA CYS A 294 11.44 11.07 -5.93
C CYS A 294 12.13 11.71 -7.14
N ILE A 295 12.17 13.04 -7.23
CA ILE A 295 12.82 13.79 -8.33
C ILE A 295 14.29 13.37 -8.49
N LEU A 296 15.06 13.36 -7.39
CA LEU A 296 16.47 13.00 -7.42
C LEU A 296 16.69 11.50 -7.70
N GLY A 297 15.83 10.64 -7.19
CA GLY A 297 15.83 9.21 -7.47
C GLY A 297 15.66 8.94 -8.97
N ILE A 298 14.66 9.53 -9.62
CA ILE A 298 14.46 9.43 -11.08
C ILE A 298 15.69 9.96 -11.84
N LYS A 299 16.16 11.14 -11.44
CA LYS A 299 17.20 11.87 -12.15
C LYS A 299 18.57 11.19 -12.06
N ASN A 300 18.97 10.79 -10.86
CA ASN A 300 20.30 10.27 -10.54
C ASN A 300 20.35 8.73 -10.51
N GLY A 301 19.19 8.07 -10.50
CA GLY A 301 19.07 6.62 -10.43
C GLY A 301 19.56 6.04 -9.08
N LEU A 302 19.63 4.72 -8.98
CA LEU A 302 20.07 4.02 -7.77
C LEU A 302 21.48 4.42 -7.31
N ALA A 303 22.37 4.73 -8.24
CA ALA A 303 23.72 5.20 -7.91
C ALA A 303 23.69 6.52 -7.13
N GLY A 304 22.79 7.43 -7.48
CA GLY A 304 22.60 8.70 -6.76
C GLY A 304 22.11 8.53 -5.32
N LEU A 305 21.22 7.56 -5.08
CA LEU A 305 20.72 7.27 -3.71
C LEU A 305 21.83 6.73 -2.77
N LYS A 306 22.94 6.27 -3.32
CA LYS A 306 24.06 5.64 -2.59
C LYS A 306 25.24 6.59 -2.37
N THR A 307 25.11 7.88 -2.69
CA THR A 307 26.17 8.91 -2.50
C THR A 307 26.20 9.44 -1.08
N GLY A 308 25.93 8.78 -0.09
CA GLY A 308 25.88 9.22 1.30
C GLY A 308 25.85 8.03 2.25
N PRO A 309 25.21 8.19 3.41
CA PRO A 309 24.99 7.07 4.30
C PRO A 309 24.01 6.05 3.68
N ASP A 310 23.97 4.85 4.25
CA ASP A 310 23.06 3.80 3.79
C ASP A 310 21.61 4.10 4.19
N TYR A 311 20.86 4.73 3.27
CA TYR A 311 19.44 4.98 3.44
C TYR A 311 18.57 3.76 3.10
N LEU A 312 19.08 2.78 2.37
CA LEU A 312 18.30 1.66 1.81
C LEU A 312 18.12 0.52 2.83
N SER A 313 19.16 0.08 3.48
CA SER A 313 19.09 -1.06 4.40
C SER A 313 18.10 -0.86 5.54
N PRO A 314 17.98 0.32 6.19
CA PRO A 314 17.01 0.51 7.28
C PRO A 314 15.55 0.42 6.86
N ILE A 315 15.23 0.80 5.63
CA ILE A 315 13.86 0.70 5.11
C ILE A 315 13.56 -0.65 4.46
N ASN A 316 14.57 -1.34 3.95
CA ASN A 316 14.50 -2.68 3.39
C ASN A 316 13.34 -2.86 2.39
N ASP A 317 13.13 -1.92 1.47
CA ASP A 317 12.00 -1.84 0.53
C ASP A 317 10.60 -1.73 1.18
N THR A 318 10.47 -1.70 2.49
CA THR A 318 9.20 -1.86 3.19
C THR A 318 8.24 -0.70 2.95
N ILE A 319 7.03 -1.01 2.53
CA ILE A 319 5.92 -0.08 2.33
C ILE A 319 4.66 -0.63 2.99
N TYR A 320 3.94 0.23 3.71
CA TYR A 320 2.62 -0.05 4.26
C TYR A 320 1.58 0.88 3.64
N CYS A 321 0.59 0.31 2.92
CA CYS A 321 -0.49 1.05 2.26
C CYS A 321 -1.86 0.62 2.81
N PRO A 322 -2.25 0.99 4.04
CA PRO A 322 -3.51 0.57 4.63
C PRO A 322 -4.71 1.21 3.93
N THR A 323 -5.48 0.39 3.25
CA THR A 323 -6.70 0.78 2.52
C THR A 323 -7.78 -0.28 2.65
N ALA A 324 -8.95 -0.05 2.05
CA ALA A 324 -9.99 -1.06 1.94
C ALA A 324 -9.57 -2.28 1.09
N ILE A 325 -8.44 -2.24 0.37
CA ILE A 325 -7.87 -3.42 -0.29
C ILE A 325 -6.78 -4.00 0.61
N GLY A 326 -7.17 -4.62 1.72
CA GLY A 326 -6.27 -5.09 2.77
C GLY A 326 -5.17 -6.06 2.30
N GLY A 327 -5.40 -6.82 1.24
CA GLY A 327 -4.39 -7.69 0.63
C GLY A 327 -3.24 -6.97 -0.09
N GLU A 328 -3.34 -5.64 -0.27
CA GLU A 328 -2.29 -4.78 -0.84
C GLU A 328 -1.62 -3.88 0.23
N THR A 329 -1.97 -4.03 1.51
CA THR A 329 -1.45 -3.18 2.60
C THR A 329 0.03 -3.42 2.85
N ILE A 330 0.45 -4.68 2.96
CA ILE A 330 1.86 -5.03 3.09
C ILE A 330 2.43 -5.21 1.69
N THR A 331 3.27 -4.29 1.29
CA THR A 331 3.87 -4.24 -0.05
C THR A 331 5.35 -3.82 0.05
N ASP A 332 5.99 -3.62 -1.07
CA ASP A 332 7.39 -3.26 -1.16
C ASP A 332 7.65 -2.32 -2.36
N ALA A 333 8.78 -1.63 -2.33
CA ALA A 333 9.15 -0.66 -3.34
C ALA A 333 9.24 -1.27 -4.75
N LEU A 334 9.69 -2.52 -4.87
CA LEU A 334 9.77 -3.20 -6.16
C LEU A 334 8.38 -3.50 -6.72
N THR A 335 7.48 -4.04 -5.88
CA THR A 335 6.08 -4.34 -6.25
C THR A 335 5.34 -3.08 -6.70
N GLU A 336 5.43 -1.98 -5.94
CA GLU A 336 4.77 -0.72 -6.31
C GLU A 336 5.39 -0.12 -7.58
N SER A 337 6.70 -0.24 -7.78
CA SER A 337 7.36 0.18 -9.02
C SER A 337 6.82 -0.57 -10.23
N TYR A 338 6.66 -1.90 -10.16
CA TYR A 338 6.11 -2.67 -11.28
C TYR A 338 4.62 -2.39 -11.52
N LYS A 339 3.83 -2.04 -10.50
CA LYS A 339 2.46 -1.52 -10.70
C LYS A 339 2.47 -0.21 -11.50
N ILE A 340 3.38 0.72 -11.19
CA ILE A 340 3.57 1.97 -11.93
C ILE A 340 4.05 1.70 -13.37
N ILE A 341 5.08 0.86 -13.55
CA ILE A 341 5.64 0.48 -14.85
C ILE A 341 4.55 -0.14 -15.74
N ASN A 342 3.78 -1.09 -15.20
CA ASN A 342 2.70 -1.74 -15.94
C ASN A 342 1.55 -0.76 -16.24
N THR A 343 1.26 0.18 -15.35
CA THR A 343 0.30 1.26 -15.61
C THR A 343 0.76 2.12 -16.78
N ALA A 344 2.02 2.57 -16.81
CA ALA A 344 2.58 3.34 -17.91
C ALA A 344 2.52 2.59 -19.25
N ARG A 345 2.88 1.29 -19.24
CA ARG A 345 2.83 0.43 -20.41
C ARG A 345 1.40 0.25 -20.93
N ASN A 346 0.43 0.06 -20.05
CA ASN A 346 -0.97 -0.08 -20.42
C ASN A 346 -1.58 1.24 -20.93
N LEU A 347 -1.17 2.39 -20.41
CA LEU A 347 -1.48 3.70 -21.00
C LEU A 347 -0.99 3.80 -22.47
N GLU A 348 0.13 3.17 -22.78
CA GLU A 348 0.71 3.08 -24.14
C GLU A 348 0.28 1.80 -24.90
N ARG A 349 -0.66 1.00 -24.35
CA ARG A 349 -1.17 -0.26 -24.93
C ARG A 349 -0.10 -1.31 -25.23
N GLN A 350 0.95 -1.38 -24.41
CA GLN A 350 2.07 -2.32 -24.55
C GLN A 350 1.90 -3.60 -23.74
N GLY A 351 0.91 -3.69 -22.86
CA GLY A 351 0.72 -4.81 -21.93
C GLY A 351 1.78 -4.86 -20.83
N ASP A 352 1.57 -5.75 -19.86
CA ASP A 352 2.40 -5.87 -18.67
C ASP A 352 3.78 -6.46 -18.94
N VAL A 353 4.76 -6.04 -18.15
CA VAL A 353 6.02 -6.78 -17.97
C VAL A 353 5.75 -7.89 -16.97
N VAL A 354 5.94 -9.13 -17.41
CA VAL A 354 5.81 -10.30 -16.55
C VAL A 354 7.21 -10.81 -16.19
N VAL A 355 7.63 -10.54 -14.95
CA VAL A 355 8.93 -10.97 -14.43
C VAL A 355 8.78 -12.33 -13.76
N LYS A 356 9.65 -13.27 -14.10
CA LYS A 356 9.71 -14.63 -13.50
C LYS A 356 8.35 -15.30 -13.40
N GLY A 357 7.57 -15.22 -14.48
CA GLY A 357 6.24 -15.81 -14.55
C GLY A 357 5.17 -15.11 -13.72
N GLY A 358 5.42 -13.89 -13.24
CA GLY A 358 4.52 -13.13 -12.37
C GLY A 358 4.68 -13.44 -10.88
N ALA A 359 5.81 -14.03 -10.50
CA ALA A 359 6.10 -14.37 -9.10
C ALA A 359 6.02 -13.14 -8.19
N ARG A 360 5.46 -13.31 -7.00
CA ARG A 360 5.31 -12.24 -6.00
C ARG A 360 6.65 -11.67 -5.55
N TYR A 361 7.64 -12.54 -5.30
CA TYR A 361 8.99 -12.15 -4.88
C TYR A 361 9.96 -12.56 -5.99
N HIS A 362 10.43 -11.58 -6.76
CA HIS A 362 11.26 -11.84 -7.94
C HIS A 362 12.61 -11.12 -7.95
N PHE A 363 12.82 -10.13 -7.09
CA PHE A 363 14.10 -9.42 -6.84
C PHE A 363 14.78 -8.85 -8.10
N ASN A 364 14.05 -8.56 -9.18
CA ASN A 364 14.65 -8.39 -10.52
C ASN A 364 15.21 -6.98 -10.80
N LEU A 365 15.20 -6.06 -9.83
CA LEU A 365 15.93 -4.79 -9.92
C LEU A 365 17.05 -4.74 -8.88
N PRO A 366 18.15 -4.00 -9.17
CA PRO A 366 19.28 -3.90 -8.24
C PRO A 366 18.86 -3.38 -6.87
N GLU A 367 19.50 -3.87 -5.81
CA GLU A 367 19.27 -3.53 -4.40
C GLU A 367 17.92 -4.03 -3.82
N SER A 368 17.01 -4.55 -4.62
CA SER A 368 15.70 -4.96 -4.11
C SER A 368 15.77 -6.20 -3.22
N THR A 369 15.24 -6.07 -2.01
CA THR A 369 15.08 -7.17 -1.04
C THR A 369 13.63 -7.60 -0.90
N GLN A 370 12.68 -6.79 -1.36
CA GLN A 370 11.23 -6.98 -1.20
C GLN A 370 10.82 -7.28 0.25
N SER A 371 11.38 -6.53 1.20
CA SER A 371 11.12 -6.64 2.65
C SER A 371 11.55 -7.96 3.30
N TRP A 372 12.35 -8.81 2.63
CA TRP A 372 12.90 -9.99 3.26
C TRP A 372 13.86 -9.61 4.38
N LYS A 373 13.80 -10.36 5.48
CA LYS A 373 14.55 -10.13 6.71
C LYS A 373 15.26 -11.40 7.15
N VAL A 374 16.31 -11.24 7.96
CA VAL A 374 16.93 -12.35 8.70
C VAL A 374 16.34 -12.40 10.11
N ASN A 375 16.32 -13.58 10.71
CA ASN A 375 15.89 -13.74 12.10
C ASN A 375 17.09 -13.48 13.03
N ASP A 376 17.21 -12.24 13.52
CA ASP A 376 18.29 -11.80 14.41
C ASP A 376 17.99 -12.05 15.90
N LEU A 377 16.83 -12.66 16.23
CA LEU A 377 16.32 -12.73 17.60
C LEU A 377 16.88 -13.93 18.40
N ASP A 378 17.73 -14.75 17.84
CA ASP A 378 18.32 -15.91 18.50
C ASP A 378 19.84 -15.75 18.62
N ASP A 379 20.35 -15.66 19.85
CA ASP A 379 21.79 -15.65 20.17
C ASP A 379 22.55 -16.89 19.61
N ASN A 380 21.81 -17.90 19.17
CA ASN A 380 22.34 -19.10 18.51
C ASN A 380 22.33 -18.99 16.97
N ASN A 381 21.88 -17.88 16.40
CA ASN A 381 21.78 -17.72 14.96
C ASN A 381 23.18 -17.51 14.35
N PRO A 382 23.61 -18.34 13.40
CA PRO A 382 24.85 -18.09 12.67
C PRO A 382 24.72 -16.77 11.90
N SER A 383 25.83 -16.07 11.70
CA SER A 383 25.86 -14.82 10.95
C SER A 383 25.21 -15.00 9.57
N THR A 384 24.00 -14.50 9.44
CA THR A 384 23.16 -14.63 8.24
C THR A 384 22.95 -13.24 7.63
N PHE A 385 23.13 -13.13 6.33
CA PHE A 385 22.99 -11.89 5.58
C PHE A 385 22.17 -12.14 4.33
N ILE A 386 21.36 -11.17 3.93
CA ILE A 386 20.69 -11.19 2.64
C ILE A 386 21.20 -10.07 1.76
N SER A 387 21.27 -10.32 0.46
CA SER A 387 21.62 -9.32 -0.53
C SER A 387 21.01 -9.65 -1.90
N ASN A 388 20.69 -8.61 -2.65
CA ASN A 388 20.29 -8.75 -4.03
C ASN A 388 21.55 -8.92 -4.91
N ILE A 389 21.59 -9.97 -5.71
CA ILE A 389 22.73 -10.31 -6.55
C ILE A 389 22.36 -10.40 -8.03
N GLU A 390 23.35 -10.21 -8.90
CA GLU A 390 23.22 -10.62 -10.30
C GLU A 390 23.14 -12.14 -10.38
N TYR A 391 22.07 -12.64 -10.98
CA TYR A 391 21.85 -14.06 -11.22
C TYR A 391 21.10 -14.25 -12.54
N LYS A 392 21.86 -14.46 -13.61
CA LYS A 392 21.29 -14.64 -14.95
C LYS A 392 20.68 -16.02 -15.08
N SER A 393 19.38 -16.06 -15.21
CA SER A 393 18.58 -17.24 -15.51
C SER A 393 17.77 -17.03 -16.80
N GLU A 394 17.10 -18.05 -17.27
CA GLU A 394 16.21 -17.95 -18.44
C GLU A 394 15.00 -17.01 -18.17
N ILE A 395 14.65 -16.80 -16.91
CA ILE A 395 13.44 -16.07 -16.48
C ILE A 395 13.71 -14.73 -15.81
N GLY A 396 14.97 -14.38 -15.53
CA GLY A 396 15.35 -13.12 -14.86
C GLY A 396 16.85 -12.94 -14.71
N GLU A 397 17.25 -11.77 -14.24
CA GLU A 397 18.67 -11.38 -14.18
C GLU A 397 19.21 -11.20 -12.76
N ARG A 398 18.37 -11.22 -11.76
CA ARG A 398 18.75 -11.00 -10.35
C ARG A 398 18.02 -11.97 -9.42
N ALA A 399 18.57 -12.16 -8.22
CA ALA A 399 18.02 -13.04 -7.20
C ALA A 399 18.36 -12.53 -5.80
N LEU A 400 17.73 -13.06 -4.77
CA LEU A 400 18.08 -12.84 -3.38
C LEU A 400 19.06 -13.91 -2.91
N GLU A 401 20.22 -13.51 -2.43
CA GLU A 401 21.21 -14.38 -1.81
C GLU A 401 21.05 -14.37 -0.28
N ILE A 402 20.98 -15.54 0.32
CA ILE A 402 21.10 -15.76 1.75
C ILE A 402 22.51 -16.31 1.99
N LYS A 403 23.37 -15.53 2.60
CA LYS A 403 24.72 -15.96 3.00
C LYS A 403 24.69 -16.38 4.46
N PHE A 404 25.24 -17.55 4.76
CA PHE A 404 25.37 -18.07 6.13
C PHE A 404 26.81 -18.50 6.41
N ASN A 405 27.29 -18.21 7.62
CA ASN A 405 28.65 -18.52 8.06
C ASN A 405 28.60 -19.40 9.29
N ASP A 406 29.42 -20.46 9.29
CA ASP A 406 29.63 -21.34 10.43
C ASP A 406 28.38 -22.04 10.99
N LEU A 407 27.40 -22.26 10.12
CA LEU A 407 26.21 -23.05 10.45
C LEU A 407 26.65 -24.45 10.86
N SER A 408 26.14 -24.96 11.98
CA SER A 408 26.52 -26.24 12.54
C SER A 408 25.31 -26.99 13.09
N ASN A 409 25.50 -28.27 13.41
CA ASN A 409 24.42 -29.12 13.90
C ASN A 409 23.67 -28.50 15.09
N GLY A 410 22.34 -28.46 14.98
CA GLY A 410 21.45 -27.85 15.97
C GLY A 410 21.23 -26.34 15.82
N LEU A 411 21.90 -25.69 14.85
CA LEU A 411 21.67 -24.30 14.49
C LEU A 411 20.92 -24.21 13.15
N SER A 412 20.16 -23.14 12.97
CA SER A 412 19.50 -22.81 11.69
C SER A 412 19.72 -21.36 11.33
N SER A 413 19.86 -21.11 10.03
CA SER A 413 19.83 -19.78 9.44
C SER A 413 18.45 -19.56 8.85
N GLU A 414 17.75 -18.50 9.25
CA GLU A 414 16.38 -18.23 8.80
C GLU A 414 16.28 -16.87 8.13
N CYS A 415 15.55 -16.83 7.02
CA CYS A 415 15.06 -15.57 6.46
C CYS A 415 13.57 -15.66 6.15
N TYR A 416 12.88 -14.54 6.21
CA TYR A 416 11.44 -14.46 6.07
C TYR A 416 10.97 -13.12 5.53
N VAL A 417 9.72 -13.07 5.13
CA VAL A 417 9.01 -11.84 4.81
C VAL A 417 7.65 -11.85 5.52
N ASP A 418 7.22 -10.67 5.99
CA ASP A 418 5.90 -10.52 6.59
C ASP A 418 4.81 -10.53 5.51
N THR A 419 3.77 -11.34 5.73
CA THR A 419 2.63 -11.51 4.82
C THR A 419 1.30 -11.06 5.43
N PHE A 420 1.35 -10.67 6.69
CA PHE A 420 0.25 -10.11 7.46
C PHE A 420 0.85 -9.27 8.59
N PHE A 421 0.06 -8.84 9.55
CA PHE A 421 0.44 -7.98 10.67
C PHE A 421 1.79 -8.40 11.28
N PRO A 422 2.87 -7.59 11.12
CA PRO A 422 4.20 -7.93 11.60
C PRO A 422 4.27 -8.06 13.13
N GLU A 423 5.06 -9.03 13.63
CA GLU A 423 5.22 -9.23 15.06
C GLU A 423 5.79 -8.00 15.78
N ASP A 424 6.73 -7.32 15.16
CA ASP A 424 7.39 -6.15 15.75
C ASP A 424 6.41 -5.01 16.06
N LEU A 425 5.33 -4.89 15.28
CA LEU A 425 4.30 -3.89 15.52
C LEU A 425 3.50 -4.16 16.80
N THR A 426 3.41 -5.41 17.23
CA THR A 426 2.72 -5.77 18.49
C THR A 426 3.52 -5.33 19.72
N LYS A 427 4.81 -5.10 19.57
CA LYS A 427 5.75 -4.72 20.62
C LYS A 427 5.88 -3.20 20.79
N LEU A 428 5.28 -2.41 19.88
CA LEU A 428 5.33 -0.96 19.97
C LEU A 428 4.54 -0.44 21.18
N GLU A 429 5.14 0.49 21.93
CA GLU A 429 4.55 1.10 23.13
C GLU A 429 4.67 2.63 23.10
N GLY A 430 3.86 3.31 23.91
CA GLY A 430 3.89 4.76 24.08
C GLY A 430 3.78 5.53 22.75
N MET A 431 4.60 6.55 22.59
CA MET A 431 4.58 7.43 21.42
C MET A 431 4.87 6.69 20.09
N ALA A 432 5.73 5.67 20.08
CA ALA A 432 6.01 4.87 18.89
C ALA A 432 4.75 4.17 18.39
N ARG A 433 3.94 3.64 19.33
CA ARG A 433 2.66 3.02 19.02
C ARG A 433 1.65 4.03 18.48
N GLU A 434 1.49 5.18 19.16
CA GLU A 434 0.56 6.24 18.75
C GLU A 434 0.90 6.78 17.36
N ARG A 435 2.18 6.95 17.06
CA ARG A 435 2.64 7.43 15.76
C ARG A 435 2.45 6.41 14.66
N PHE A 436 2.78 5.13 14.90
CA PHE A 436 2.58 4.08 13.91
C PHE A 436 1.11 3.87 13.58
N PHE A 437 0.24 3.86 14.59
CA PHE A 437 -1.20 3.63 14.46
C PHE A 437 -2.01 4.93 14.43
N HIS A 438 -1.41 6.00 13.93
CA HIS A 438 -2.16 7.22 13.62
C HIS A 438 -3.29 6.92 12.63
N TYR A 439 -3.04 6.00 11.68
CA TYR A 439 -4.04 5.36 10.84
C TYR A 439 -4.17 3.88 11.20
N ASP A 440 -5.37 3.31 11.05
CA ASP A 440 -5.58 1.88 11.29
C ASP A 440 -4.76 1.03 10.33
N PHE A 441 -4.00 0.08 10.84
CA PHE A 441 -3.27 -0.90 10.04
C PHE A 441 -4.22 -1.98 9.53
N ILE A 442 -5.03 -1.64 8.51
CA ILE A 442 -5.97 -2.55 7.89
C ILE A 442 -5.20 -3.42 6.88
N SER A 443 -5.10 -4.70 7.17
CA SER A 443 -4.42 -5.66 6.28
C SER A 443 -5.19 -6.97 6.18
N CYS A 444 -5.02 -7.67 5.06
CA CYS A 444 -5.39 -9.07 4.90
C CYS A 444 -4.11 -9.87 4.63
N PRO A 445 -4.04 -11.15 5.00
CA PRO A 445 -2.91 -12.00 4.64
C PRO A 445 -2.65 -12.02 3.12
N ILE A 446 -1.38 -12.13 2.73
CA ILE A 446 -1.00 -12.36 1.34
C ILE A 446 -1.15 -13.83 0.99
N VAL A 447 -1.00 -14.74 1.98
CA VAL A 447 -1.05 -16.18 1.79
C VAL A 447 -2.10 -16.82 2.73
N TYR A 448 -2.80 -17.83 2.21
CA TYR A 448 -3.89 -18.52 2.90
C TYR A 448 -3.74 -20.03 2.82
N SER A 449 -4.33 -20.75 3.80
CA SER A 449 -4.43 -22.21 3.79
C SER A 449 -5.03 -22.74 2.49
N GLY A 450 -4.45 -23.81 1.95
CA GLY A 450 -4.88 -24.46 0.71
C GLY A 450 -4.30 -23.86 -0.57
N GLN A 451 -3.62 -22.70 -0.50
CA GLN A 451 -2.78 -22.19 -1.58
C GLN A 451 -1.45 -22.96 -1.63
N LYS A 452 -0.62 -22.70 -2.63
CA LYS A 452 0.70 -23.28 -2.79
C LYS A 452 1.77 -22.22 -2.82
N ILE A 453 2.92 -22.52 -2.23
CA ILE A 453 4.16 -21.75 -2.36
C ILE A 453 5.05 -22.46 -3.36
N LYS A 454 5.53 -21.75 -4.38
CA LYS A 454 6.48 -22.22 -5.36
C LYS A 454 7.74 -21.39 -5.34
N THR A 455 8.90 -22.02 -5.34
CA THR A 455 10.19 -21.31 -5.34
C THR A 455 11.24 -22.11 -6.08
N GLN A 456 12.24 -21.40 -6.62
CA GLN A 456 13.47 -22.03 -7.10
C GLN A 456 14.61 -21.63 -6.18
N LEU A 457 15.24 -22.63 -5.55
CA LEU A 457 16.36 -22.46 -4.65
C LEU A 457 17.64 -23.07 -5.27
N ILE A 458 18.76 -22.37 -5.11
CA ILE A 458 20.07 -22.83 -5.59
C ILE A 458 21.07 -22.78 -4.43
N SER A 459 21.66 -23.90 -4.10
CA SER A 459 22.74 -23.99 -3.10
C SER A 459 24.08 -23.67 -3.72
N ASN A 460 24.89 -22.89 -2.99
CA ASN A 460 26.33 -22.72 -3.24
C ASN A 460 27.04 -22.74 -1.89
N SER A 461 27.34 -23.92 -1.41
CA SER A 461 27.89 -24.19 -0.08
C SER A 461 29.06 -25.17 -0.17
N ASN A 462 29.97 -25.14 0.78
CA ASN A 462 31.12 -26.02 0.81
C ASN A 462 30.79 -27.46 1.24
N LYS A 463 29.56 -27.72 1.69
CA LYS A 463 29.02 -29.02 2.09
C LYS A 463 27.51 -29.07 1.82
N ASP A 464 26.91 -30.24 2.01
CA ASP A 464 25.46 -30.43 1.88
C ASP A 464 24.70 -29.64 2.94
N ILE A 465 23.56 -29.09 2.54
CA ILE A 465 22.64 -28.35 3.40
C ILE A 465 21.22 -28.90 3.29
N ILE A 466 20.43 -28.60 4.28
CA ILE A 466 19.00 -28.88 4.33
C ILE A 466 18.26 -27.54 4.34
N ALA A 467 17.27 -27.38 3.48
CA ALA A 467 16.38 -26.23 3.49
C ALA A 467 14.93 -26.68 3.75
N ASN A 468 14.19 -25.88 4.52
CA ASN A 468 12.75 -26.03 4.69
C ASN A 468 12.07 -24.71 4.33
N LEU A 469 10.93 -24.78 3.66
CA LEU A 469 9.98 -23.66 3.66
C LEU A 469 9.24 -23.65 4.99
N PHE A 470 8.83 -22.49 5.44
CA PHE A 470 7.96 -22.39 6.60
C PHE A 470 6.94 -21.26 6.45
N VAL A 471 5.82 -21.42 7.18
CA VAL A 471 4.90 -20.33 7.50
C VAL A 471 4.86 -20.12 9.01
N LYS A 472 4.66 -18.87 9.45
CA LYS A 472 4.25 -18.58 10.81
C LYS A 472 2.87 -17.94 10.78
N TYR A 473 1.98 -18.36 11.66
CA TYR A 473 0.63 -17.82 11.78
C TYR A 473 0.33 -17.38 13.20
N TRP A 474 -0.58 -16.42 13.34
CA TRP A 474 -1.05 -15.95 14.63
C TRP A 474 -2.01 -16.98 15.26
N GLY A 475 -1.52 -17.76 16.18
CA GLY A 475 -2.27 -18.81 16.86
C GLY A 475 -2.83 -18.37 18.22
N GLU A 476 -2.85 -19.31 19.16
CA GLU A 476 -3.40 -19.10 20.51
C GLU A 476 -2.67 -17.96 21.24
N ASN A 477 -3.45 -17.07 21.88
CA ASN A 477 -2.98 -15.89 22.60
C ASN A 477 -2.16 -14.90 21.73
N ASP A 478 -2.49 -14.83 20.44
CA ASP A 478 -1.78 -14.02 19.45
C ASP A 478 -0.25 -14.26 19.47
N LYS A 479 0.15 -15.53 19.58
CA LYS A 479 1.54 -15.95 19.43
C LYS A 479 1.78 -16.55 18.07
N LEU A 480 2.94 -16.28 17.51
CA LEU A 480 3.35 -16.90 16.25
C LEU A 480 3.67 -18.38 16.43
N ILE A 481 3.03 -19.21 15.63
CA ILE A 481 3.26 -20.65 15.54
C ILE A 481 3.86 -20.97 14.20
N LYS A 482 5.01 -21.67 14.20
CA LYS A 482 5.73 -22.06 12.98
C LYS A 482 5.31 -23.45 12.51
N LEU A 483 5.06 -23.58 11.20
CA LEU A 483 4.87 -24.85 10.49
C LEU A 483 5.89 -24.94 9.37
N ASN A 484 6.60 -26.07 9.29
CA ASN A 484 7.62 -26.32 8.27
C ASN A 484 7.09 -27.28 7.19
N SER A 485 7.66 -27.14 5.99
CA SER A 485 7.58 -28.17 4.93
C SER A 485 8.40 -29.39 5.29
N GLU A 486 8.37 -30.40 4.41
CA GLU A 486 9.41 -31.42 4.39
C GLU A 486 10.81 -30.82 4.19
N GLU A 487 11.83 -31.63 4.46
CA GLU A 487 13.24 -31.28 4.28
C GLU A 487 13.68 -31.46 2.82
N PHE A 488 14.31 -30.42 2.28
CA PHE A 488 14.91 -30.43 0.96
C PHE A 488 16.43 -30.46 1.10
N PHE A 489 17.05 -31.58 0.70
CA PHE A 489 18.50 -31.77 0.76
C PHE A 489 19.16 -31.17 -0.48
N PHE A 490 20.21 -30.40 -0.31
CA PHE A 490 20.95 -29.76 -1.39
C PHE A 490 22.42 -30.13 -1.33
N GLN A 491 22.95 -30.58 -2.46
CA GLN A 491 24.38 -30.64 -2.70
C GLN A 491 24.92 -29.28 -3.16
N ASN A 492 26.24 -29.15 -3.20
CA ASN A 492 26.85 -27.92 -3.72
C ASN A 492 26.46 -27.66 -5.18
N ASN A 493 26.08 -26.42 -5.52
CA ASN A 493 25.63 -25.99 -6.82
C ASN A 493 24.36 -26.70 -7.34
N GLU A 494 23.59 -27.32 -6.47
CA GLU A 494 22.31 -27.92 -6.84
C GLU A 494 21.18 -26.88 -6.88
N SER A 495 20.35 -26.96 -7.91
CA SER A 495 19.13 -26.16 -8.07
C SER A 495 17.90 -27.06 -7.96
N LYS A 496 16.90 -26.61 -7.20
CA LYS A 496 15.61 -27.31 -7.07
C LYS A 496 14.46 -26.33 -7.24
N ASP A 497 13.47 -26.76 -8.03
CA ASP A 497 12.13 -26.17 -8.01
C ASP A 497 11.32 -26.88 -6.93
N ILE A 498 10.79 -26.12 -6.01
CA ILE A 498 10.06 -26.61 -4.83
C ILE A 498 8.64 -26.09 -4.91
N GLU A 499 7.67 -26.94 -4.64
CA GLU A 499 6.27 -26.60 -4.48
C GLU A 499 5.77 -27.19 -3.15
N TRP A 500 5.09 -26.40 -2.35
CA TRP A 500 4.59 -26.78 -1.04
C TRP A 500 3.15 -26.30 -0.85
N ASP A 501 2.28 -27.23 -0.45
CA ASP A 501 0.90 -26.92 -0.08
C ASP A 501 0.88 -26.20 1.27
N VAL A 502 0.30 -25.01 1.31
CA VAL A 502 0.16 -24.23 2.54
C VAL A 502 -0.77 -24.96 3.50
N PRO A 503 -0.30 -25.33 4.71
CA PRO A 503 -1.07 -26.13 5.64
C PRO A 503 -2.30 -25.41 6.19
N ASP A 504 -3.27 -26.16 6.70
CA ASP A 504 -4.42 -25.60 7.39
C ASP A 504 -4.00 -24.99 8.73
N THR A 505 -4.31 -23.72 8.92
CA THR A 505 -4.04 -22.95 10.14
C THR A 505 -5.28 -22.76 11.02
N GLY A 506 -6.37 -23.47 10.73
CA GLY A 506 -7.63 -23.37 11.48
C GLY A 506 -8.23 -21.97 11.43
N SER A 507 -8.24 -21.32 10.28
CA SER A 507 -8.67 -19.93 10.02
C SER A 507 -7.81 -18.83 10.66
N ASN A 508 -6.71 -19.16 11.31
CA ASN A 508 -5.77 -18.16 11.82
C ASN A 508 -4.92 -17.54 10.69
N PRO A 509 -4.66 -16.23 10.73
CA PRO A 509 -3.95 -15.55 9.64
C PRO A 509 -2.46 -15.89 9.60
N ILE A 510 -1.95 -16.20 8.41
CA ILE A 510 -0.53 -16.46 8.17
C ILE A 510 0.19 -15.12 8.11
N ALA A 511 1.15 -14.94 9.03
CA ALA A 511 1.86 -13.69 9.23
C ALA A 511 3.19 -13.62 8.50
N GLN A 512 3.86 -14.77 8.31
CA GLN A 512 5.19 -14.83 7.70
C GLN A 512 5.32 -16.06 6.82
N ILE A 513 6.09 -15.92 5.74
CA ILE A 513 6.65 -17.03 4.98
C ILE A 513 8.16 -16.92 4.99
N GLY A 514 8.88 -18.04 4.97
CA GLY A 514 10.33 -17.98 5.02
C GLY A 514 11.00 -19.30 4.66
N ILE A 515 12.33 -19.27 4.74
CA ILE A 515 13.24 -20.38 4.47
C ILE A 515 14.15 -20.54 5.67
N SER A 516 14.26 -21.78 6.16
CA SER A 516 15.19 -22.19 7.20
C SER A 516 16.25 -23.09 6.59
N ILE A 517 17.52 -22.82 6.88
CA ILE A 517 18.69 -23.56 6.38
C ILE A 517 19.38 -24.22 7.57
N SER A 518 19.69 -25.51 7.48
CA SER A 518 20.41 -26.25 8.51
C SER A 518 21.41 -27.21 7.89
N SER A 519 22.30 -27.77 8.72
CA SER A 519 23.25 -28.81 8.32
C SER A 519 23.60 -29.68 9.52
N SER A 520 23.92 -30.95 9.26
CA SER A 520 24.46 -31.89 10.24
C SER A 520 25.93 -31.67 10.55
N GLU A 521 26.63 -30.87 9.71
CA GLU A 521 28.06 -30.57 9.85
C GLU A 521 28.27 -29.05 9.84
N LYS A 522 29.48 -28.62 10.26
CA LYS A 522 29.84 -27.21 10.13
C LYS A 522 29.97 -26.81 8.66
N VAL A 523 29.19 -25.84 8.23
CA VAL A 523 29.08 -25.41 6.84
C VAL A 523 28.99 -23.88 6.75
N SER A 524 29.62 -23.32 5.73
CA SER A 524 29.40 -21.93 5.30
C SER A 524 29.07 -21.91 3.82
N GLY A 525 28.24 -20.99 3.39
CA GLY A 525 27.82 -20.95 2.01
C GLY A 525 26.71 -19.93 1.77
N LYS A 526 25.99 -20.19 0.69
CA LYS A 526 24.91 -19.33 0.19
C LYS A 526 23.76 -20.22 -0.27
N LEU A 527 22.55 -19.73 -0.02
CA LEU A 527 21.34 -20.23 -0.69
C LEU A 527 20.76 -19.06 -1.47
N ILE A 528 20.46 -19.28 -2.73
CA ILE A 528 19.91 -18.26 -3.62
C ILE A 528 18.43 -18.54 -3.83
N ILE A 529 17.59 -17.54 -3.60
CA ILE A 529 16.17 -17.55 -3.96
C ILE A 529 16.05 -16.86 -5.31
N ASN A 530 15.83 -17.63 -6.38
CA ASN A 530 15.61 -17.03 -7.69
C ASN A 530 14.27 -16.31 -7.72
N TYR A 531 13.21 -16.96 -7.24
CA TYR A 531 11.89 -16.38 -7.02
C TYR A 531 11.14 -17.16 -5.95
N LEU A 532 10.10 -16.54 -5.39
CA LEU A 532 9.07 -17.22 -4.62
C LEU A 532 7.70 -16.66 -5.01
N ASP A 533 6.76 -17.56 -5.31
CA ASP A 533 5.39 -17.22 -5.68
C ASP A 533 4.36 -17.93 -4.80
N ILE A 534 3.18 -17.34 -4.71
CA ILE A 534 2.02 -17.85 -4.00
C ILE A 534 0.89 -17.93 -5.01
N PHE A 535 0.33 -19.12 -5.21
CA PHE A 535 -0.66 -19.34 -6.24
C PHE A 535 -1.74 -20.34 -5.82
N GLY A 536 -2.77 -20.46 -6.65
CA GLY A 536 -3.94 -21.28 -6.40
C GLY A 536 -4.97 -20.61 -5.50
N GLU A 537 -6.14 -21.17 -5.51
CA GLU A 537 -7.27 -20.67 -4.74
C GLU A 537 -7.20 -21.18 -3.30
N PRO A 538 -7.57 -20.37 -2.29
CA PRO A 538 -7.59 -20.84 -0.92
C PRO A 538 -8.68 -21.91 -0.70
N LYS A 539 -8.42 -22.80 0.24
CA LYS A 539 -9.42 -23.73 0.78
C LYS A 539 -9.46 -23.51 2.29
N ILE A 540 -10.37 -22.67 2.71
CA ILE A 540 -10.42 -22.22 4.10
C ILE A 540 -11.86 -21.98 4.56
N THR A 541 -12.15 -22.35 5.80
CA THR A 541 -13.38 -21.94 6.47
C THR A 541 -13.03 -20.99 7.60
N PHE A 542 -13.39 -19.73 7.43
CA PHE A 542 -13.23 -18.72 8.47
C PHE A 542 -14.27 -18.94 9.56
N LYS A 543 -13.81 -19.49 10.65
CA LYS A 543 -14.60 -19.74 11.86
C LYS A 543 -13.84 -19.14 13.05
N LYS A 544 -14.54 -18.52 13.99
CA LYS A 544 -13.88 -18.00 15.19
C LYS A 544 -13.20 -19.16 15.95
N PRO A 545 -11.86 -19.12 16.15
CA PRO A 545 -11.15 -20.13 16.89
C PRO A 545 -11.66 -20.24 18.34
N GLU A 546 -11.70 -21.45 18.89
CA GLU A 546 -12.25 -21.71 20.24
C GLU A 546 -11.45 -21.03 21.36
N HIS A 547 -10.14 -20.88 21.18
CA HIS A 547 -9.28 -20.20 22.13
C HIS A 547 -9.52 -18.69 22.25
N ILE A 548 -10.22 -18.09 21.27
CA ILE A 548 -10.53 -16.66 21.31
C ILE A 548 -11.66 -16.39 22.29
N ALA A 549 -11.30 -15.86 23.46
CA ALA A 549 -12.26 -15.48 24.50
C ALA A 549 -13.21 -14.36 23.98
N ASN A 550 -14.44 -14.38 24.48
CA ASN A 550 -15.33 -13.25 24.27
C ASN A 550 -14.83 -12.04 25.07
N PRO A 551 -14.78 -10.85 24.46
CA PRO A 551 -14.34 -9.65 25.17
C PRO A 551 -15.22 -9.38 26.38
N LYS A 552 -14.60 -8.88 27.45
CA LYS A 552 -15.34 -8.52 28.68
C LYS A 552 -16.37 -7.43 28.37
N ARG A 553 -17.52 -7.50 29.01
CA ARG A 553 -18.59 -6.49 28.90
C ARG A 553 -18.04 -5.11 29.24
N GLY A 554 -18.23 -4.12 28.38
CA GLY A 554 -17.76 -2.74 28.58
C GLY A 554 -16.40 -2.40 27.99
N VAL A 555 -15.69 -3.36 27.39
CA VAL A 555 -14.50 -3.05 26.57
C VAL A 555 -14.96 -2.74 25.15
N SER A 556 -14.62 -1.58 24.64
CA SER A 556 -14.88 -1.24 23.23
C SER A 556 -14.15 -2.23 22.34
N GLN A 557 -14.87 -2.82 21.37
CA GLN A 557 -14.28 -3.71 20.37
C GLN A 557 -13.71 -2.94 19.17
N ASP A 558 -13.89 -1.63 19.20
CA ASP A 558 -13.56 -0.72 18.11
C ASP A 558 -12.13 -0.16 18.25
N THR A 559 -11.39 -0.55 19.30
CA THR A 559 -9.97 -0.23 19.41
C THR A 559 -9.13 -1.22 18.60
N PRO A 560 -8.23 -0.72 17.72
CA PRO A 560 -7.48 -1.52 16.74
C PRO A 560 -6.61 -2.65 17.27
N PHE A 561 -6.55 -2.89 18.57
CA PHE A 561 -5.66 -3.86 19.21
C PHE A 561 -6.29 -4.73 20.29
N TYR A 562 -7.59 -4.61 20.52
CA TYR A 562 -8.30 -5.48 21.47
C TYR A 562 -9.11 -6.58 20.77
N GLY A 563 -8.93 -6.70 19.45
CA GLY A 563 -9.36 -7.86 18.70
C GLY A 563 -8.18 -8.78 18.53
N HIS A 564 -8.38 -10.05 18.65
CA HIS A 564 -7.40 -11.06 18.31
C HIS A 564 -6.99 -10.92 16.83
N MET A 565 -5.78 -11.30 16.45
CA MET A 565 -5.27 -11.25 15.09
C MET A 565 -6.21 -11.94 14.08
N TRP A 566 -6.98 -12.94 14.54
CA TRP A 566 -8.04 -13.53 13.75
C TRP A 566 -9.07 -12.50 13.23
N LYS A 567 -9.50 -11.54 14.07
CA LYS A 567 -10.45 -10.50 13.66
C LYS A 567 -9.80 -9.50 12.69
N ASN A 568 -8.54 -9.18 12.91
CA ASN A 568 -7.78 -8.26 12.06
C ASN A 568 -7.51 -8.81 10.64
N ASN A 569 -7.72 -10.13 10.43
CA ASN A 569 -7.68 -10.76 9.11
C ASN A 569 -8.73 -10.20 8.12
N PHE A 570 -9.70 -9.42 8.60
CA PHE A 570 -10.80 -8.91 7.80
C PHE A 570 -10.79 -7.38 7.69
N VAL A 571 -11.02 -6.89 6.47
CA VAL A 571 -11.41 -5.51 6.25
C VAL A 571 -12.84 -5.32 6.77
N GLN A 572 -13.01 -4.33 7.63
CA GLN A 572 -14.27 -4.01 8.27
C GLN A 572 -14.70 -2.61 7.84
N ALA A 573 -15.64 -2.52 6.92
CA ALA A 573 -16.30 -1.28 6.52
C ALA A 573 -17.81 -1.43 6.77
N ILE A 574 -18.16 -1.47 8.04
CA ILE A 574 -19.50 -1.71 8.57
C ILE A 574 -19.62 -0.99 9.91
N ASP A 575 -20.82 -0.49 10.23
CA ASP A 575 -21.03 0.26 11.46
C ASP A 575 -20.74 -0.57 12.72
N LYS A 576 -21.05 -1.85 12.68
CA LYS A 576 -20.81 -2.74 13.83
C LYS A 576 -20.57 -4.19 13.43
N TRP A 577 -19.49 -4.78 13.96
CA TRP A 577 -19.22 -6.21 13.90
C TRP A 577 -18.91 -6.74 15.31
N GLU A 578 -19.79 -7.61 15.82
CA GLU A 578 -19.70 -8.17 17.18
C GLU A 578 -19.36 -9.65 17.17
N THR A 579 -18.17 -10.00 17.64
CA THR A 579 -17.68 -11.39 17.74
C THR A 579 -18.08 -12.10 19.04
N ARG A 580 -18.73 -11.39 19.96
CA ARG A 580 -19.11 -11.90 21.29
C ARG A 580 -20.37 -12.77 21.30
N TRP A 581 -21.16 -12.70 20.24
CA TRP A 581 -22.37 -13.48 20.13
C TRP A 581 -22.07 -14.93 19.77
N LYS A 582 -23.08 -15.80 19.90
CA LYS A 582 -22.97 -17.20 19.48
C LYS A 582 -22.55 -17.29 18.01
N GLU A 583 -23.10 -16.41 17.18
CA GLU A 583 -22.71 -16.23 15.79
C GLU A 583 -21.62 -15.13 15.71
N PRO A 584 -20.35 -15.49 15.54
CA PRO A 584 -19.23 -14.53 15.63
C PRO A 584 -19.18 -13.50 14.51
N PHE A 585 -19.83 -13.77 13.38
CA PHE A 585 -20.02 -12.80 12.31
C PHE A 585 -21.40 -12.12 12.41
N ARG A 586 -21.70 -11.48 13.54
CA ARG A 586 -22.88 -10.64 13.67
C ARG A 586 -22.54 -9.21 13.25
N ILE A 587 -23.08 -8.80 12.10
CA ILE A 587 -22.82 -7.50 11.50
C ILE A 587 -24.09 -6.66 11.44
N THR A 588 -23.95 -5.34 11.62
CA THR A 588 -25.03 -4.35 11.54
C THR A 588 -24.58 -3.15 10.74
N GLN A 589 -25.40 -2.75 9.78
CA GLN A 589 -25.27 -1.51 9.03
C GLN A 589 -26.53 -0.68 9.21
N ASN A 590 -26.39 0.53 9.76
CA ASN A 590 -27.53 1.36 10.09
C ASN A 590 -28.10 2.10 8.87
N ILE A 591 -27.20 2.60 8.00
CA ILE A 591 -27.57 3.33 6.79
C ILE A 591 -26.70 2.88 5.62
N GLY A 592 -27.32 2.50 4.52
CA GLY A 592 -26.63 2.08 3.30
C GLY A 592 -25.99 0.70 3.41
N ARG A 593 -24.90 0.47 2.71
CA ARG A 593 -24.24 -0.84 2.59
C ARG A 593 -22.92 -0.87 3.35
N GLY A 594 -22.76 -1.91 4.17
CA GLY A 594 -21.52 -2.21 4.86
C GLY A 594 -21.01 -3.62 4.53
N VAL A 595 -19.70 -3.81 4.55
CA VAL A 595 -19.02 -5.06 4.17
C VAL A 595 -18.00 -5.50 5.20
N VAL A 596 -17.86 -6.83 5.35
CA VAL A 596 -16.75 -7.48 6.05
C VAL A 596 -16.18 -8.54 5.11
N PHE A 597 -14.90 -8.44 4.78
CA PHE A 597 -14.29 -9.33 3.80
C PHE A 597 -12.78 -9.53 4.04
N THR A 598 -12.20 -10.54 3.42
CA THR A 598 -10.77 -10.84 3.43
C THR A 598 -10.34 -11.33 2.05
N GLY A 599 -9.03 -11.46 1.83
CA GLY A 599 -8.47 -11.96 0.59
C GLY A 599 -7.66 -10.92 -0.18
N ASN A 600 -7.21 -11.31 -1.35
CA ASN A 600 -6.35 -10.51 -2.22
C ASN A 600 -6.69 -10.72 -3.71
N ASP A 601 -5.94 -10.07 -4.58
CA ASP A 601 -6.12 -10.05 -6.03
C ASP A 601 -5.75 -11.38 -6.73
N LYS A 602 -5.18 -12.35 -6.01
CA LYS A 602 -4.80 -13.67 -6.57
C LYS A 602 -5.96 -14.67 -6.61
N TRP A 603 -7.07 -14.40 -5.94
CA TRP A 603 -8.24 -15.28 -5.94
C TRP A 603 -9.08 -15.03 -7.18
N THR A 604 -9.16 -15.97 -8.09
CA THR A 604 -9.82 -15.80 -9.40
C THR A 604 -11.10 -16.60 -9.55
N ASN A 605 -11.02 -17.94 -9.48
CA ASN A 605 -12.13 -18.85 -9.74
C ASN A 605 -12.43 -19.70 -8.50
N TYR A 606 -13.43 -19.32 -7.72
CA TYR A 606 -13.74 -19.95 -6.43
C TYR A 606 -15.21 -19.84 -6.09
N ALA A 607 -15.61 -20.49 -5.01
CA ALA A 607 -16.94 -20.38 -4.42
C ALA A 607 -16.85 -19.84 -2.99
N VAL A 608 -17.78 -18.94 -2.63
CA VAL A 608 -18.02 -18.48 -1.27
C VAL A 608 -19.29 -19.09 -0.77
N SER A 609 -19.27 -19.70 0.41
CA SER A 609 -20.46 -20.30 1.02
C SER A 609 -20.61 -19.86 2.46
N SER A 610 -21.85 -19.60 2.87
CA SER A 610 -22.16 -19.29 4.26
C SER A 610 -23.63 -19.57 4.56
N LYS A 611 -23.89 -20.04 5.79
CA LYS A 611 -25.24 -20.19 6.32
C LYS A 611 -25.62 -18.94 7.07
N LEU A 612 -26.42 -18.09 6.43
CA LEU A 612 -26.78 -16.75 6.90
C LEU A 612 -28.14 -16.74 7.60
N ASN A 613 -28.24 -15.96 8.67
CA ASN A 613 -29.49 -15.62 9.34
C ASN A 613 -29.71 -14.11 9.28
N PHE A 614 -30.86 -13.68 8.81
CA PHE A 614 -31.20 -12.28 8.64
C PHE A 614 -32.23 -11.86 9.69
N HIS A 615 -31.89 -10.87 10.50
CA HIS A 615 -32.77 -10.38 11.56
C HIS A 615 -33.71 -9.31 11.05
N LEU A 616 -33.18 -8.23 10.49
CA LEU A 616 -33.92 -7.16 9.85
C LEU A 616 -32.98 -6.45 8.91
N VAL A 617 -33.14 -6.63 7.61
CA VAL A 617 -32.27 -6.04 6.58
C VAL A 617 -33.11 -5.60 5.38
N LYS A 618 -32.67 -4.58 4.67
CA LYS A 618 -33.15 -4.25 3.35
C LYS A 618 -32.64 -5.24 2.30
N SER A 619 -31.32 -5.55 2.37
CA SER A 619 -30.70 -6.65 1.65
C SER A 619 -29.44 -7.15 2.38
N GLY A 620 -29.03 -8.39 2.13
CA GLY A 620 -27.80 -8.93 2.68
C GLY A 620 -27.42 -10.26 2.05
N GLY A 621 -26.17 -10.65 2.18
CA GLY A 621 -25.67 -11.88 1.56
C GLY A 621 -24.16 -12.04 1.60
N ILE A 622 -23.66 -12.84 0.67
CA ILE A 622 -22.23 -13.14 0.48
C ILE A 622 -21.69 -12.39 -0.73
N ILE A 623 -20.39 -12.03 -0.66
CA ILE A 623 -19.70 -11.28 -1.72
C ILE A 623 -18.45 -12.00 -2.18
N ALA A 624 -18.12 -11.84 -3.46
CA ALA A 624 -16.96 -12.42 -4.11
C ALA A 624 -16.25 -11.40 -5.02
N ARG A 625 -14.97 -11.67 -5.32
CA ARG A 625 -14.10 -10.82 -6.13
C ARG A 625 -14.09 -9.37 -5.65
N VAL A 626 -13.93 -9.22 -4.34
CA VAL A 626 -13.93 -7.91 -3.68
C VAL A 626 -12.63 -7.19 -3.99
N GLN A 627 -12.74 -6.01 -4.60
CA GLN A 627 -11.66 -5.10 -4.96
C GLN A 627 -11.87 -3.72 -4.29
N GLY A 628 -12.30 -3.71 -3.03
CA GLY A 628 -12.62 -2.53 -2.25
C GLY A 628 -14.11 -2.41 -1.92
N LEU A 629 -14.52 -1.23 -1.48
CA LEU A 629 -15.88 -0.99 -0.96
C LEU A 629 -16.95 -0.90 -2.05
N LYS A 630 -16.54 -0.58 -3.29
CA LYS A 630 -17.42 -0.27 -4.42
C LYS A 630 -17.18 -1.16 -5.64
N ARG A 631 -16.49 -2.32 -5.47
CA ARG A 631 -16.19 -3.24 -6.56
C ARG A 631 -16.25 -4.69 -6.06
N TYR A 632 -17.38 -5.39 -6.29
CA TYR A 632 -17.58 -6.81 -5.95
C TYR A 632 -18.85 -7.40 -6.59
N TYR A 633 -18.96 -8.71 -6.62
CA TYR A 633 -20.23 -9.41 -6.87
C TYR A 633 -20.90 -9.82 -5.55
N ALA A 634 -22.23 -9.83 -5.53
CA ALA A 634 -23.02 -10.27 -4.38
C ALA A 634 -24.10 -11.26 -4.79
N LEU A 635 -24.31 -12.31 -3.98
CA LEU A 635 -25.54 -13.10 -3.95
C LEU A 635 -26.28 -12.72 -2.68
N GLU A 636 -27.41 -12.06 -2.82
CA GLU A 636 -28.11 -11.46 -1.68
C GLU A 636 -29.61 -11.67 -1.75
N VAL A 637 -30.20 -11.83 -0.56
CA VAL A 637 -31.66 -11.75 -0.38
C VAL A 637 -32.07 -10.30 -0.15
N THR A 638 -33.29 -9.97 -0.56
CA THR A 638 -33.86 -8.63 -0.37
C THR A 638 -35.17 -8.69 0.37
N SER A 639 -35.50 -7.66 1.15
CA SER A 639 -36.81 -7.51 1.81
C SER A 639 -38.02 -7.44 0.86
N LYS A 640 -37.76 -7.38 -0.45
CA LYS A 640 -38.78 -7.43 -1.51
C LYS A 640 -39.04 -8.86 -2.05
N ASN A 641 -38.67 -9.88 -1.28
CA ASN A 641 -38.83 -11.29 -1.68
C ASN A 641 -38.10 -11.64 -2.99
N LYS A 642 -36.86 -11.20 -3.13
CA LYS A 642 -35.98 -11.53 -4.26
C LYS A 642 -34.68 -12.13 -3.77
N LEU A 643 -34.17 -13.10 -4.52
CA LEU A 643 -32.78 -13.51 -4.50
C LEU A 643 -32.12 -12.96 -5.77
N ARG A 644 -31.04 -12.20 -5.63
CA ARG A 644 -30.38 -11.57 -6.77
C ARG A 644 -28.88 -11.81 -6.80
N ILE A 645 -28.32 -11.88 -8.00
CA ILE A 645 -26.90 -11.63 -8.27
C ILE A 645 -26.78 -10.15 -8.63
N ALA A 646 -26.03 -9.42 -7.82
CA ALA A 646 -25.74 -8.01 -8.03
C ALA A 646 -24.24 -7.79 -8.25
N LYS A 647 -23.92 -6.74 -8.97
CA LYS A 647 -22.56 -6.21 -9.14
C LYS A 647 -22.51 -4.82 -8.54
N MET A 648 -21.59 -4.61 -7.63
CA MET A 648 -21.19 -3.29 -7.21
C MET A 648 -19.98 -2.88 -8.09
N TYR A 649 -20.18 -1.89 -8.94
CA TYR A 649 -19.12 -1.27 -9.75
C TYR A 649 -19.28 0.24 -9.67
N TYR A 650 -18.89 0.79 -8.50
CA TYR A 650 -19.17 2.14 -8.01
C TYR A 650 -20.66 2.40 -7.75
N GLU A 651 -21.55 1.84 -8.54
CA GLU A 651 -23.00 1.81 -8.35
C GLU A 651 -23.49 0.36 -8.33
N LEU A 652 -24.62 0.12 -7.65
CA LEU A 652 -25.20 -1.21 -7.54
C LEU A 652 -26.06 -1.52 -8.77
N GLU A 653 -25.67 -2.56 -9.50
CA GLU A 653 -26.39 -3.11 -10.64
C GLU A 653 -26.94 -4.49 -10.30
N THR A 654 -28.22 -4.75 -10.58
CA THR A 654 -28.79 -6.10 -10.52
C THR A 654 -28.56 -6.81 -11.84
N LEU A 655 -27.63 -7.79 -11.86
CA LEU A 655 -27.35 -8.57 -13.07
C LEU A 655 -28.48 -9.57 -13.37
N LYS A 656 -29.04 -10.18 -12.34
CA LYS A 656 -30.20 -11.08 -12.44
C LYS A 656 -30.89 -11.22 -11.10
N GLU A 657 -32.21 -11.43 -11.10
CA GLU A 657 -32.98 -11.72 -9.90
C GLU A 657 -34.07 -12.77 -10.17
N VAL A 658 -34.50 -13.46 -9.12
CA VAL A 658 -35.58 -14.44 -9.11
C VAL A 658 -36.46 -14.21 -7.89
N ASP A 659 -37.74 -14.61 -8.00
CA ASP A 659 -38.66 -14.58 -6.87
C ASP A 659 -38.18 -15.57 -5.79
N PHE A 660 -38.20 -15.12 -4.54
CA PHE A 660 -37.72 -15.89 -3.40
C PHE A 660 -38.57 -15.57 -2.16
N ASN A 661 -39.23 -16.58 -1.62
CA ASN A 661 -39.99 -16.40 -0.36
C ASN A 661 -39.02 -16.27 0.80
N PHE A 662 -38.75 -15.03 1.21
CA PHE A 662 -37.79 -14.66 2.23
C PHE A 662 -38.46 -14.40 3.57
N GLU A 663 -37.98 -15.05 4.62
CA GLU A 663 -38.46 -14.89 5.99
C GLU A 663 -37.27 -14.48 6.90
N PHE A 664 -37.48 -13.47 7.75
CA PHE A 664 -36.51 -13.12 8.78
C PHE A 664 -36.36 -14.22 9.82
N PHE A 665 -35.24 -14.27 10.49
CA PHE A 665 -34.88 -15.25 11.51
C PHE A 665 -34.84 -16.71 11.02
N THR A 666 -34.72 -16.88 9.72
CA THR A 666 -34.59 -18.17 9.04
C THR A 666 -33.17 -18.29 8.48
N ASP A 667 -32.61 -19.50 8.61
CA ASP A 667 -31.28 -19.80 8.09
C ASP A 667 -31.36 -20.15 6.61
N TYR A 668 -30.47 -19.51 5.79
CA TYR A 668 -30.31 -19.79 4.37
C TYR A 668 -28.86 -20.12 4.06
N ASN A 669 -28.62 -21.28 3.47
CA ASN A 669 -27.28 -21.66 3.02
C ASN A 669 -27.06 -21.13 1.59
N LEU A 670 -26.34 -20.02 1.46
CA LEU A 670 -26.02 -19.41 0.19
C LEU A 670 -24.63 -19.80 -0.28
N THR A 671 -24.47 -20.07 -1.59
CA THR A 671 -23.18 -20.22 -2.24
C THR A 671 -23.12 -19.36 -3.49
N LEU A 672 -22.09 -18.53 -3.60
CA LEU A 672 -21.79 -17.71 -4.77
C LEU A 672 -20.52 -18.28 -5.43
N GLN A 673 -20.65 -18.81 -6.62
CA GLN A 673 -19.53 -19.32 -7.41
C GLN A 673 -19.20 -18.32 -8.53
N VAL A 674 -17.94 -17.98 -8.64
CA VAL A 674 -17.37 -17.14 -9.71
C VAL A 674 -16.36 -17.93 -10.50
N ASN A 675 -16.56 -18.00 -11.84
CA ASN A 675 -15.66 -18.71 -12.74
C ASN A 675 -15.59 -17.92 -14.06
N ASP A 676 -14.44 -17.33 -14.35
CA ASP A 676 -14.25 -16.33 -15.41
C ASP A 676 -15.34 -15.25 -15.32
N ASN A 677 -16.15 -15.03 -16.32
CA ASN A 677 -17.27 -14.07 -16.31
C ASN A 677 -18.62 -14.70 -15.91
N LYS A 678 -18.66 -15.99 -15.56
CA LYS A 678 -19.87 -16.71 -15.15
C LYS A 678 -20.03 -16.66 -13.64
N ILE A 679 -21.24 -16.31 -13.22
CA ILE A 679 -21.61 -16.14 -11.81
C ILE A 679 -22.83 -17.01 -11.53
N LYS A 680 -22.71 -17.89 -10.53
CA LYS A 680 -23.78 -18.81 -10.14
C LYS A 680 -24.11 -18.67 -8.68
N GLY A 681 -25.41 -18.59 -8.37
CA GLY A 681 -25.95 -18.56 -7.02
C GLY A 681 -26.71 -19.84 -6.69
N TYR A 682 -26.34 -20.42 -5.54
CA TYR A 682 -26.98 -21.63 -5.03
C TYR A 682 -27.67 -21.34 -3.70
N LEU A 683 -28.78 -22.00 -3.47
CA LEU A 683 -29.51 -22.02 -2.20
C LEU A 683 -29.64 -23.50 -1.76
N ASP A 684 -29.19 -23.80 -0.54
CA ASP A 684 -29.18 -25.17 0.02
C ASP A 684 -28.58 -26.21 -0.93
N GLY A 685 -27.48 -25.83 -1.61
CA GLY A 685 -26.75 -26.67 -2.56
C GLY A 685 -27.41 -26.81 -3.96
N LYS A 686 -28.58 -26.20 -4.19
CA LYS A 686 -29.25 -26.21 -5.50
C LYS A 686 -28.97 -24.93 -6.27
N LEU A 687 -28.63 -25.04 -7.54
CA LEU A 687 -28.50 -23.89 -8.44
C LEU A 687 -29.86 -23.22 -8.62
N VAL A 688 -29.97 -21.95 -8.22
CA VAL A 688 -31.24 -21.20 -8.32
C VAL A 688 -31.14 -20.01 -9.26
N ILE A 689 -29.93 -19.50 -9.50
CA ILE A 689 -29.73 -18.32 -10.34
C ILE A 689 -28.32 -18.38 -10.96
N GLU A 690 -28.22 -18.03 -12.25
CA GLU A 690 -26.92 -17.88 -12.93
C GLU A 690 -26.97 -16.76 -13.95
N THR A 691 -25.84 -16.09 -14.16
CA THR A 691 -25.68 -15.02 -15.14
C THR A 691 -24.24 -15.00 -15.67
N GLU A 692 -24.03 -14.20 -16.71
CA GLU A 692 -22.72 -13.91 -17.27
C GLU A 692 -22.52 -12.39 -17.29
N ASP A 693 -21.43 -11.91 -16.68
CA ASP A 693 -21.07 -10.49 -16.74
C ASP A 693 -20.17 -10.21 -17.96
N LYS A 694 -20.72 -9.49 -18.95
CA LYS A 694 -20.03 -9.16 -20.21
C LYS A 694 -19.44 -7.76 -20.24
N ASN A 695 -19.72 -6.95 -19.20
CA ASN A 695 -19.34 -5.55 -19.17
C ASN A 695 -18.46 -5.26 -17.96
N ASN A 696 -17.17 -5.00 -18.16
CA ASN A 696 -16.23 -4.68 -17.08
C ASN A 696 -16.26 -5.74 -15.95
N SER A 697 -16.18 -7.02 -16.32
CA SER A 697 -16.22 -8.10 -15.33
C SER A 697 -15.05 -8.01 -14.36
N LEU A 698 -15.34 -8.27 -13.08
CA LEU A 698 -14.30 -8.37 -12.06
C LEU A 698 -13.65 -9.77 -12.18
N SER A 699 -12.33 -9.82 -12.41
CA SER A 699 -11.63 -11.08 -12.69
C SER A 699 -11.08 -11.76 -11.43
N SER A 700 -10.85 -11.01 -10.36
CA SER A 700 -10.23 -11.49 -9.12
C SER A 700 -10.64 -10.66 -7.92
N GLY A 701 -10.25 -11.06 -6.71
CA GLY A 701 -10.48 -10.33 -5.47
C GLY A 701 -10.94 -11.22 -4.32
N GLY A 702 -11.04 -10.62 -3.13
CA GLY A 702 -11.40 -11.30 -1.88
C GLY A 702 -12.88 -11.71 -1.79
N ALA A 703 -13.24 -12.23 -0.62
CA ALA A 703 -14.59 -12.75 -0.32
C ALA A 703 -15.06 -12.35 1.07
N GLY A 704 -16.38 -12.27 1.26
CA GLY A 704 -16.96 -11.91 2.55
C GLY A 704 -18.48 -11.83 2.56
N ILE A 705 -19.00 -10.94 3.39
CA ILE A 705 -20.44 -10.72 3.62
C ILE A 705 -20.79 -9.24 3.53
N VAL A 706 -22.05 -8.96 3.17
CA VAL A 706 -22.60 -7.61 3.02
C VAL A 706 -23.96 -7.50 3.69
N ALA A 707 -24.20 -6.37 4.35
CA ALA A 707 -25.53 -6.00 4.88
C ALA A 707 -25.89 -4.59 4.42
N GLU A 708 -27.18 -4.37 4.14
CA GLU A 708 -27.76 -3.07 3.81
C GLU A 708 -28.92 -2.78 4.75
N ASP A 709 -28.87 -1.63 5.44
CA ASP A 709 -29.91 -1.14 6.35
C ASP A 709 -30.44 -2.26 7.28
N GLY A 710 -29.57 -2.83 8.13
CA GLY A 710 -30.01 -3.88 9.06
C GLY A 710 -28.93 -4.77 9.64
N THR A 711 -29.35 -5.89 10.19
CA THR A 711 -28.50 -6.86 10.91
C THR A 711 -28.62 -8.27 10.34
N MET A 712 -27.49 -8.93 10.15
CA MET A 712 -27.41 -10.34 9.79
C MET A 712 -26.28 -11.03 10.56
N CYS A 713 -26.30 -12.36 10.60
CA CYS A 713 -25.23 -13.11 11.26
C CYS A 713 -24.96 -14.46 10.58
N THR A 714 -23.73 -14.98 10.84
CA THR A 714 -23.32 -16.33 10.49
C THR A 714 -22.25 -16.86 11.45
N ASN A 715 -22.09 -18.17 11.47
CA ASN A 715 -21.04 -18.83 12.25
C ASN A 715 -19.70 -18.90 11.48
N GLU A 716 -19.77 -18.98 10.16
CA GLU A 716 -18.60 -19.24 9.33
C GLU A 716 -18.79 -18.76 7.89
N ILE A 717 -17.66 -18.51 7.22
CA ILE A 717 -17.58 -18.21 5.80
C ILE A 717 -16.57 -19.17 5.18
N SER A 718 -16.98 -19.96 4.21
CA SER A 718 -16.12 -20.95 3.55
C SER A 718 -15.74 -20.51 2.15
N ILE A 719 -14.49 -20.69 1.78
CA ILE A 719 -13.93 -20.47 0.44
C ILE A 719 -13.41 -21.82 -0.08
N SER A 720 -13.77 -22.17 -1.32
CA SER A 720 -13.39 -23.44 -1.94
C SER A 720 -13.23 -23.34 -3.46
#